data_f36e3696aaa97bf7453b1e85c6d2933d
#
_entry.id   f36e3696aaa97bf7453b1e85c6d2933d
#
_cell.length_a   1.000
_cell.length_b   1.000
_cell.length_c   1.000
_cell.angle_alpha   90.00
_cell.angle_beta   90.00
_cell.angle_gamma   90.00
#
_symmetry.space_group_name_H-M   'P 1'
#
loop_
_entity.id
_entity.type
_entity.pdbx_description
1 polymer ?
#
loop_
_entity_poly.entity_id
_entity_poly.type
_entity_poly.pdbx_seq_one_letter_code
_entity_poly.pdbx_strand_id
1 'polypeptide(L)'
;MANFFIRRPIFAWVLAIILMMAGVLAILQLPVAQYPTIAPPAVSVSANYPGADAQTVQDTVTQVIEQNMNGIDNLMYMSSTSDSAGSVTITLTFQSGTDPDIAQVQVQNKLQLATPLLPQEVQQQGISVEKSSSSYLMVAGFVSDNPDTTQDDISDYVASNVKDTLSRLNGVGDVQLFGAQYAMRIWLDADLLNKYKLTPVDVINQLKVQNDQIAAGQLGGTPALPGQQLNASIIAQTRLKNPEEFGKVTLRVNSDGSVVRLKDVARVELGGENYNVIARINGKPAAGLGIKLATGANALDTAKAIKAKLAELQPFFPQGMKVLYPYDTTPFVQLSIHEVVKTLFEAIMLVFLVMYLFLQNMRATLIPTIAVPVVLLGTFAILAAFGYSINTLTMFGMVLAIGLLVDDAIVVVENVERVMMEDKLPPKEATEKSMSQIQGALVGIAMVLSAVFIPMAFFGGSTGAIYRQFSITIVSAMALSVLVALILTPALCATLLKPVSAEHHENKGGFFGWFNTTFDHSVNHYTNSVGKILGSTGRYLLIYALIVAGMVVLFLRLPSSFLPEEDQGVFLTMIQLPAGATQERTQKVLDQVTDYYLKNEKANVESVFTVNGFSFSGQAQNAGMAFVSLKPWEERSGDENSAEAVIHRAKMELGKIRDGFVIPFNMPAIVELGTATGFDFELIDQAGLGHDALTQARNQLLGMAAQHPASLVSVRPNGLEDTAQFKLEVDQEKAQALGVSLSDINQTISTALGGTYVNDFIDRGRVKKVYVQADAKFRMLPEDVDKLYVRSANGEMVPFSAFTTAHWVYGSPRLERYNGLPSMEIQGEAAPGTSSGDAMALMENLASQLPAGIGYDWTGMSYQERLSGNQAPALVAISFVVVFLCLAALYESWSIPVSVMLVVPLGIVGVLLAATLFNQKNDVYFMVGLLTTIGLSAKNAILIVEFAKDLMEKEGKGVVEATLMAVRMRLRPILMTSLAFILGVLPLAISNGAGSGAQNAVGIGVMGGMVSATLLA
;
A
#
# COMPACT_ATOMS: atom_id res chain seq x y z
N MET A 1 -7.28 -6.99 46.26
CA MET A 1 -8.19 -6.62 45.18
C MET A 1 -9.23 -7.73 44.92
N ALA A 2 -8.79 -8.96 44.66
CA ALA A 2 -9.71 -10.07 44.37
C ALA A 2 -10.78 -10.32 45.46
N ASN A 3 -10.41 -10.30 46.72
CA ASN A 3 -11.36 -10.52 47.83
C ASN A 3 -12.50 -9.49 47.89
N PHE A 4 -12.25 -8.26 47.50
CA PHE A 4 -13.28 -7.24 47.41
C PHE A 4 -14.39 -7.62 46.44
N PHE A 5 -14.02 -8.13 45.27
CA PHE A 5 -14.98 -8.50 44.19
C PHE A 5 -15.61 -9.89 44.45
N ILE A 6 -14.92 -10.80 45.12
CA ILE A 6 -15.48 -12.09 45.55
C ILE A 6 -16.67 -11.85 46.48
N ARG A 7 -16.58 -10.86 47.37
CA ARG A 7 -17.64 -10.48 48.28
C ARG A 7 -18.74 -9.62 47.64
N ARG A 8 -18.45 -9.04 46.45
CA ARG A 8 -19.36 -8.16 45.71
C ARG A 8 -19.46 -8.57 44.22
N PRO A 9 -20.02 -9.75 43.91
CA PRO A 9 -20.00 -10.29 42.56
C PRO A 9 -20.82 -9.44 41.56
N ILE A 10 -21.88 -8.78 42.03
CA ILE A 10 -22.69 -7.90 41.16
C ILE A 10 -21.89 -6.69 40.71
N PHE A 11 -21.03 -6.15 41.58
CA PHE A 11 -20.17 -5.03 41.21
C PHE A 11 -19.16 -5.42 40.12
N ALA A 12 -18.61 -6.64 40.21
CA ALA A 12 -17.76 -7.19 39.15
C ALA A 12 -18.50 -7.33 37.81
N TRP A 13 -19.74 -7.82 37.84
CA TRP A 13 -20.59 -7.89 36.65
C TRP A 13 -20.88 -6.53 36.04
N VAL A 14 -21.16 -5.52 36.86
CA VAL A 14 -21.43 -4.15 36.39
C VAL A 14 -20.21 -3.58 35.66
N LEU A 15 -19.02 -3.75 36.20
CA LEU A 15 -17.80 -3.32 35.55
C LEU A 15 -17.58 -4.04 34.21
N ALA A 16 -17.80 -5.35 34.16
CA ALA A 16 -17.70 -6.13 32.94
C ALA A 16 -18.69 -5.69 31.87
N ILE A 17 -19.92 -5.43 32.26
CA ILE A 17 -20.97 -4.96 31.32
C ILE A 17 -20.65 -3.56 30.80
N ILE A 18 -20.18 -2.65 31.64
CA ILE A 18 -19.74 -1.31 31.19
C ILE A 18 -18.62 -1.42 30.18
N LEU A 19 -17.64 -2.28 30.44
CA LEU A 19 -16.52 -2.50 29.52
C LEU A 19 -17.00 -3.08 28.18
N MET A 20 -17.90 -4.05 28.19
CA MET A 20 -18.51 -4.60 26.98
C MET A 20 -19.31 -3.56 26.18
N MET A 21 -20.09 -2.72 26.88
CA MET A 21 -20.83 -1.64 26.22
C MET A 21 -19.90 -0.63 25.56
N ALA A 22 -18.82 -0.24 26.25
CA ALA A 22 -17.81 0.63 25.67
C ALA A 22 -17.18 0.01 24.43
N GLY A 23 -16.92 -1.29 24.43
CA GLY A 23 -16.40 -2.03 23.28
C GLY A 23 -17.38 -2.07 22.11
N VAL A 24 -18.66 -2.30 22.35
CA VAL A 24 -19.69 -2.28 21.30
C VAL A 24 -19.81 -0.90 20.67
N LEU A 25 -19.83 0.15 21.46
CA LEU A 25 -19.84 1.52 20.96
C LEU A 25 -18.57 1.84 20.15
N ALA A 26 -17.42 1.36 20.60
CA ALA A 26 -16.16 1.50 19.88
C ALA A 26 -16.22 0.82 18.51
N ILE A 27 -16.72 -0.40 18.42
CA ILE A 27 -16.86 -1.13 17.14
C ILE A 27 -17.72 -0.37 16.15
N LEU A 28 -18.79 0.27 16.61
CA LEU A 28 -19.68 1.06 15.75
C LEU A 28 -19.03 2.35 15.23
N GLN A 29 -18.03 2.87 15.91
CA GLN A 29 -17.35 4.12 15.57
C GLN A 29 -15.98 3.94 14.90
N LEU A 30 -15.32 2.80 15.12
CA LEU A 30 -14.01 2.54 14.56
C LEU A 30 -14.07 2.40 13.04
N PRO A 31 -13.14 3.07 12.32
CA PRO A 31 -13.02 2.85 10.89
C PRO A 31 -12.54 1.42 10.61
N VAL A 32 -13.03 0.85 9.53
CA VAL A 32 -12.67 -0.50 9.07
C VAL A 32 -11.83 -0.36 7.81
N ALA A 33 -10.59 -0.86 7.85
CA ALA A 33 -9.66 -0.83 6.73
C ALA A 33 -8.90 -2.15 6.66
N GLN A 34 -8.27 -2.45 5.52
CA GLN A 34 -7.39 -3.63 5.43
C GLN A 34 -6.14 -3.44 6.26
N TYR A 35 -5.47 -2.31 6.07
CA TYR A 35 -4.27 -1.91 6.79
C TYR A 35 -4.46 -0.52 7.40
N PRO A 36 -3.77 -0.20 8.49
CA PRO A 36 -3.66 1.18 8.96
C PRO A 36 -2.81 2.00 7.97
N THR A 37 -2.66 3.28 8.22
CA THR A 37 -1.75 4.13 7.44
C THR A 37 -0.30 3.73 7.73
N ILE A 38 0.25 2.86 6.89
CA ILE A 38 1.60 2.30 7.03
C ILE A 38 2.62 3.09 6.22
N ALA A 39 2.23 3.51 5.00
CA ALA A 39 3.12 4.25 4.11
C ALA A 39 3.42 5.65 4.66
N PRO A 40 4.67 6.13 4.47
CA PRO A 40 5.00 7.50 4.78
C PRO A 40 4.13 8.47 3.99
N PRO A 41 3.70 9.60 4.58
CA PRO A 41 2.94 10.60 3.84
C PRO A 41 3.75 11.15 2.67
N ALA A 42 3.11 11.38 1.55
CA ALA A 42 3.74 11.98 0.38
C ALA A 42 2.88 13.10 -0.20
N VAL A 43 3.55 14.10 -0.75
CA VAL A 43 2.93 15.21 -1.48
C VAL A 43 3.48 15.22 -2.89
N SER A 44 2.60 15.28 -3.87
CA SER A 44 2.96 15.32 -5.28
C SER A 44 2.70 16.71 -5.87
N VAL A 45 3.68 17.23 -6.58
CA VAL A 45 3.58 18.45 -7.40
C VAL A 45 3.54 18.02 -8.85
N SER A 46 2.51 18.39 -9.58
CA SER A 46 2.34 18.06 -10.99
C SER A 46 2.17 19.31 -11.83
N ALA A 47 2.87 19.36 -12.95
CA ALA A 47 2.79 20.44 -13.93
C ALA A 47 2.88 19.86 -15.35
N ASN A 48 2.43 20.63 -16.33
CA ASN A 48 2.49 20.24 -17.72
C ASN A 48 3.05 21.37 -18.60
N TYR A 49 4.01 21.03 -19.44
CA TYR A 49 4.58 21.91 -20.44
C TYR A 49 4.34 21.32 -21.86
N PRO A 50 3.19 21.63 -22.50
CA PRO A 50 2.83 21.00 -23.75
C PRO A 50 3.89 21.24 -24.84
N GLY A 51 4.25 20.16 -25.54
CA GLY A 51 5.21 20.19 -26.65
C GLY A 51 6.67 20.19 -26.25
N ALA A 52 6.99 20.26 -24.94
CA ALA A 52 8.37 20.21 -24.48
C ALA A 52 8.88 18.77 -24.40
N ASP A 53 10.13 18.56 -24.79
CA ASP A 53 10.86 17.31 -24.54
C ASP A 53 11.29 17.18 -23.09
N ALA A 54 11.69 15.98 -22.68
CA ALA A 54 12.03 15.69 -21.28
C ALA A 54 13.16 16.57 -20.73
N GLN A 55 14.17 16.87 -21.54
CA GLN A 55 15.30 17.72 -21.15
C GLN A 55 14.83 19.16 -20.92
N THR A 56 14.01 19.71 -21.82
CA THR A 56 13.43 21.05 -21.68
C THR A 56 12.57 21.14 -20.43
N VAL A 57 11.74 20.15 -20.20
CA VAL A 57 10.88 20.09 -18.99
C VAL A 57 11.74 20.06 -17.72
N GLN A 58 12.78 19.24 -17.69
CA GLN A 58 13.68 19.14 -16.56
C GLN A 58 14.39 20.46 -16.28
N ASP A 59 14.94 21.10 -17.30
CA ASP A 59 15.75 22.30 -17.15
C ASP A 59 14.93 23.54 -16.77
N THR A 60 13.70 23.64 -17.27
CA THR A 60 12.87 24.85 -17.12
C THR A 60 11.80 24.74 -16.04
N VAL A 61 11.38 23.55 -15.68
CA VAL A 61 10.29 23.32 -14.72
C VAL A 61 10.75 22.54 -13.52
N THR A 62 11.23 21.32 -13.72
CA THR A 62 11.53 20.37 -12.64
C THR A 62 12.62 20.92 -11.70
N GLN A 63 13.75 21.33 -12.25
CA GLN A 63 14.86 21.85 -11.44
C GLN A 63 14.49 23.14 -10.72
N VAL A 64 13.73 24.03 -11.36
CA VAL A 64 13.28 25.28 -10.78
C VAL A 64 12.41 25.01 -9.55
N ILE A 65 11.50 24.07 -9.64
CA ILE A 65 10.66 23.68 -8.49
C ILE A 65 11.50 23.01 -7.41
N GLU A 66 12.34 22.03 -7.76
CA GLU A 66 13.19 21.29 -6.82
C GLU A 66 14.08 22.22 -5.98
N GLN A 67 14.71 23.20 -6.62
CA GLN A 67 15.62 24.14 -5.95
C GLN A 67 14.92 24.98 -4.89
N ASN A 68 13.62 25.15 -5.00
CA ASN A 68 12.82 25.90 -4.02
C ASN A 68 12.23 24.99 -2.92
N MET A 69 12.35 23.66 -3.03
CA MET A 69 11.84 22.73 -2.03
C MET A 69 12.84 22.47 -0.88
N ASN A 70 13.42 23.53 -0.37
CA ASN A 70 14.38 23.49 0.72
C ASN A 70 13.74 23.91 2.04
N GLY A 71 14.18 23.32 3.16
CA GLY A 71 13.72 23.67 4.49
C GLY A 71 12.29 23.24 4.79
N ILE A 72 11.84 22.16 4.17
CA ILE A 72 10.56 21.51 4.48
C ILE A 72 10.79 20.52 5.61
N ASP A 73 9.99 20.62 6.66
CA ASP A 73 10.13 19.78 7.85
C ASP A 73 9.81 18.31 7.55
N ASN A 74 10.61 17.42 8.14
CA ASN A 74 10.42 15.96 8.05
C ASN A 74 10.49 15.34 6.66
N LEU A 75 11.07 16.05 5.69
CA LEU A 75 11.27 15.50 4.35
C LEU A 75 12.32 14.37 4.40
N MET A 76 11.96 13.17 3.93
CA MET A 76 12.89 12.04 3.82
C MET A 76 13.65 12.07 2.50
N TYR A 77 12.93 12.07 1.39
CA TYR A 77 13.50 12.14 0.05
C TYR A 77 12.51 12.75 -0.93
N MET A 78 13.04 13.18 -2.05
CA MET A 78 12.29 13.79 -3.15
C MET A 78 12.70 13.10 -4.45
N SER A 79 11.72 12.63 -5.22
CA SER A 79 11.93 12.06 -6.54
C SER A 79 11.18 12.88 -7.58
N SER A 80 11.79 13.04 -8.75
CA SER A 80 11.20 13.84 -9.83
C SER A 80 11.29 13.09 -11.14
N THR A 81 10.25 13.22 -11.95
CA THR A 81 10.22 12.70 -13.32
C THR A 81 9.82 13.82 -14.28
N SER A 82 10.48 13.83 -15.43
CA SER A 82 10.18 14.73 -16.54
C SER A 82 10.09 13.90 -17.80
N ASP A 83 9.00 13.96 -18.53
CA ASP A 83 8.83 13.13 -19.72
C ASP A 83 8.55 13.92 -20.99
N SER A 84 8.66 13.24 -22.12
CA SER A 84 8.49 13.81 -23.45
C SER A 84 7.05 14.19 -23.80
N ALA A 85 6.09 13.85 -22.95
CA ALA A 85 4.72 14.34 -23.04
C ALA A 85 4.56 15.75 -22.42
N GLY A 86 5.65 16.32 -21.90
CA GLY A 86 5.67 17.59 -21.20
C GLY A 86 5.24 17.52 -19.75
N SER A 87 5.07 16.33 -19.20
CA SER A 87 4.61 16.12 -17.82
C SER A 87 5.76 16.18 -16.83
N VAL A 88 5.51 16.82 -15.70
CA VAL A 88 6.40 16.86 -14.53
C VAL A 88 5.66 16.30 -13.34
N THR A 89 6.31 15.41 -12.62
CA THR A 89 5.82 14.95 -11.32
C THR A 89 6.97 14.98 -10.31
N ILE A 90 6.78 15.71 -9.23
CA ILE A 90 7.75 15.78 -8.12
C ILE A 90 7.05 15.22 -6.89
N THR A 91 7.56 14.14 -6.36
CA THR A 91 7.01 13.47 -5.17
C THR A 91 7.93 13.71 -3.98
N LEU A 92 7.41 14.36 -2.95
CA LEU A 92 8.10 14.59 -1.70
C LEU A 92 7.56 13.60 -0.66
N THR A 93 8.41 12.74 -0.17
CA THR A 93 8.06 11.73 0.83
C THR A 93 8.57 12.15 2.20
N PHE A 94 7.66 12.15 3.17
CA PHE A 94 7.90 12.62 4.53
C PHE A 94 8.07 11.46 5.50
N GLN A 95 8.66 11.72 6.65
CA GLN A 95 8.78 10.74 7.72
C GLN A 95 7.40 10.27 8.19
N SER A 96 7.30 9.01 8.59
CA SER A 96 6.08 8.45 9.18
C SER A 96 5.65 9.27 10.41
N GLY A 97 4.34 9.54 10.51
CA GLY A 97 3.79 10.37 11.58
C GLY A 97 3.73 11.86 11.28
N THR A 98 4.24 12.31 10.13
CA THR A 98 4.09 13.69 9.66
C THR A 98 2.64 13.95 9.27
N ASP A 99 2.12 15.11 9.66
CA ASP A 99 0.78 15.55 9.26
C ASP A 99 0.77 15.87 7.76
N PRO A 100 0.02 15.13 6.93
CA PRO A 100 0.01 15.34 5.48
C PRO A 100 -0.58 16.69 5.07
N ASP A 101 -1.48 17.26 5.86
CA ASP A 101 -2.07 18.56 5.57
C ASP A 101 -1.04 19.69 5.75
N ILE A 102 -0.27 19.63 6.83
CA ILE A 102 0.82 20.59 7.08
C ILE A 102 1.91 20.43 6.01
N ALA A 103 2.27 19.20 5.66
CA ALA A 103 3.23 18.92 4.60
C ALA A 103 2.80 19.53 3.25
N GLN A 104 1.53 19.37 2.88
CA GLN A 104 0.98 19.97 1.67
C GLN A 104 1.05 21.50 1.70
N VAL A 105 0.71 22.12 2.82
CA VAL A 105 0.80 23.57 2.98
C VAL A 105 2.24 24.07 2.83
N GLN A 106 3.20 23.39 3.43
CA GLN A 106 4.62 23.75 3.31
C GLN A 106 5.11 23.64 1.86
N VAL A 107 4.75 22.57 1.16
CA VAL A 107 5.08 22.38 -0.27
C VAL A 107 4.43 23.48 -1.11
N GLN A 108 3.17 23.80 -0.87
CA GLN A 108 2.45 24.87 -1.57
C GLN A 108 3.12 26.22 -1.37
N ASN A 109 3.53 26.55 -0.15
CA ASN A 109 4.24 27.78 0.15
C ASN A 109 5.58 27.88 -0.59
N LYS A 110 6.33 26.77 -0.64
CA LYS A 110 7.60 26.73 -1.39
C LYS A 110 7.38 26.83 -2.89
N LEU A 111 6.32 26.22 -3.41
CA LEU A 111 5.97 26.28 -4.82
C LEU A 111 5.66 27.71 -5.27
N GLN A 112 5.06 28.53 -4.41
CA GLN A 112 4.78 29.94 -4.73
C GLN A 112 6.06 30.73 -5.04
N LEU A 113 7.20 30.37 -4.46
CA LEU A 113 8.48 30.96 -4.77
C LEU A 113 9.01 30.59 -6.16
N ALA A 114 8.70 29.39 -6.61
CA ALA A 114 9.12 28.86 -7.90
C ALA A 114 8.23 29.37 -9.05
N THR A 115 6.95 29.54 -8.81
CA THR A 115 5.94 29.83 -9.84
C THR A 115 6.31 31.00 -10.76
N PRO A 116 6.77 32.17 -10.29
CA PRO A 116 7.14 33.28 -11.17
C PRO A 116 8.34 32.98 -12.08
N LEU A 117 9.13 31.93 -11.76
CA LEU A 117 10.33 31.58 -12.50
C LEU A 117 10.04 30.52 -13.58
N LEU A 118 8.83 29.99 -13.62
CA LEU A 118 8.43 28.97 -14.57
C LEU A 118 8.01 29.57 -15.90
N PRO A 119 8.08 28.79 -17.01
CA PRO A 119 7.54 29.22 -18.31
C PRO A 119 6.09 29.65 -18.19
N GLN A 120 5.71 30.65 -18.98
CA GLN A 120 4.35 31.18 -18.96
C GLN A 120 3.30 30.13 -19.32
N GLU A 121 3.62 29.24 -20.24
CA GLU A 121 2.76 28.13 -20.66
C GLU A 121 2.44 27.18 -19.49
N VAL A 122 3.43 26.90 -18.68
CA VAL A 122 3.27 26.05 -17.46
C VAL A 122 2.39 26.76 -16.43
N GLN A 123 2.61 28.05 -16.21
CA GLN A 123 1.78 28.84 -15.30
C GLN A 123 0.32 28.90 -15.74
N GLN A 124 0.09 29.04 -17.05
CA GLN A 124 -1.27 29.09 -17.62
C GLN A 124 -2.00 27.75 -17.54
N GLN A 125 -1.27 26.63 -17.68
CA GLN A 125 -1.84 25.29 -17.49
C GLN A 125 -2.24 25.01 -16.04
N GLY A 126 -1.56 25.69 -15.11
CA GLY A 126 -1.72 25.45 -13.68
C GLY A 126 -0.79 24.36 -13.14
N ILE A 127 -0.52 24.44 -11.84
CA ILE A 127 0.32 23.50 -11.12
C ILE A 127 -0.50 22.96 -9.96
N SER A 128 -0.62 21.65 -9.87
CA SER A 128 -1.34 21.00 -8.77
C SER A 128 -0.39 20.53 -7.67
N VAL A 129 -0.85 20.63 -6.42
CA VAL A 129 -0.17 20.09 -5.25
C VAL A 129 -1.19 19.23 -4.50
N GLU A 130 -0.95 17.96 -4.44
CA GLU A 130 -1.88 17.00 -3.90
C GLU A 130 -1.22 16.07 -2.88
N LYS A 131 -1.99 15.68 -1.89
CA LYS A 131 -1.57 14.58 -1.01
C LYS A 131 -1.60 13.31 -1.83
N SER A 132 -0.43 12.73 -2.06
CA SER A 132 -0.29 11.57 -2.93
C SER A 132 -0.44 10.28 -2.14
N SER A 133 -1.40 9.45 -2.54
CA SER A 133 -1.19 8.01 -2.39
C SER A 133 -0.70 7.49 -3.73
N SER A 134 0.28 6.64 -3.73
CA SER A 134 0.83 6.05 -4.96
C SER A 134 -0.12 5.06 -5.62
N SER A 135 -1.16 4.63 -4.91
CA SER A 135 -2.07 3.58 -5.33
C SER A 135 -3.47 4.08 -5.64
N TYR A 136 -4.11 3.40 -6.58
CA TYR A 136 -5.53 3.58 -6.84
C TYR A 136 -6.37 2.71 -5.89
N LEU A 137 -7.41 3.30 -5.31
CA LEU A 137 -8.45 2.55 -4.61
C LEU A 137 -9.25 1.71 -5.61
N MET A 138 -9.66 2.34 -6.69
CA MET A 138 -10.39 1.70 -7.77
C MET A 138 -10.26 2.49 -9.07
N VAL A 139 -10.58 1.83 -10.18
CA VAL A 139 -10.79 2.46 -11.48
C VAL A 139 -12.24 2.24 -11.87
N ALA A 140 -12.97 3.33 -12.05
CA ALA A 140 -14.30 3.30 -12.65
C ALA A 140 -14.13 3.47 -14.16
N GLY A 141 -14.54 2.47 -14.92
CA GLY A 141 -14.45 2.48 -16.38
C GLY A 141 -15.80 2.73 -17.02
N PHE A 142 -15.84 3.58 -18.03
CA PHE A 142 -17.06 3.96 -18.73
C PHE A 142 -16.95 3.50 -20.18
N VAL A 143 -17.91 2.71 -20.60
CA VAL A 143 -18.02 2.19 -21.97
C VAL A 143 -19.39 2.51 -22.53
N SER A 144 -19.50 2.51 -23.87
CA SER A 144 -20.77 2.70 -24.55
C SER A 144 -21.07 1.51 -25.46
N ASP A 145 -22.32 1.07 -25.44
CA ASP A 145 -22.81 0.06 -26.40
C ASP A 145 -23.14 0.67 -27.78
N ASN A 146 -23.15 2.00 -27.88
CA ASN A 146 -23.33 2.70 -29.16
C ASN A 146 -22.00 2.69 -29.93
N PRO A 147 -21.92 2.06 -31.10
CA PRO A 147 -20.69 1.97 -31.88
C PRO A 147 -20.21 3.32 -32.43
N ASP A 148 -21.07 4.32 -32.51
CA ASP A 148 -20.73 5.68 -32.99
C ASP A 148 -20.07 6.54 -31.91
N THR A 149 -20.11 6.12 -30.66
CA THR A 149 -19.52 6.85 -29.54
C THR A 149 -18.00 6.59 -29.45
N THR A 150 -17.24 7.67 -29.55
CA THR A 150 -15.77 7.61 -29.45
C THR A 150 -15.28 7.66 -28.02
N GLN A 151 -14.00 7.35 -27.81
CA GLN A 151 -13.35 7.54 -26.51
C GLN A 151 -13.44 9.00 -26.05
N ASP A 152 -13.25 9.96 -26.95
CA ASP A 152 -13.30 11.39 -26.62
C ASP A 152 -14.68 11.81 -26.14
N ASP A 153 -15.74 11.27 -26.76
CA ASP A 153 -17.12 11.53 -26.34
C ASP A 153 -17.38 11.03 -24.91
N ILE A 154 -16.92 9.82 -24.61
CA ILE A 154 -17.07 9.21 -23.27
C ILE A 154 -16.23 10.00 -22.26
N SER A 155 -14.97 10.28 -22.60
CA SER A 155 -14.05 11.00 -21.72
C SER A 155 -14.54 12.40 -21.39
N ASP A 156 -15.09 13.11 -22.37
CA ASP A 156 -15.64 14.45 -22.15
C ASP A 156 -16.85 14.43 -21.22
N TYR A 157 -17.77 13.48 -21.44
CA TYR A 157 -18.92 13.34 -20.55
C TYR A 157 -18.48 13.05 -19.12
N VAL A 158 -17.55 12.11 -18.94
CA VAL A 158 -17.03 11.71 -17.64
C VAL A 158 -16.31 12.87 -16.95
N ALA A 159 -15.47 13.59 -17.67
CA ALA A 159 -14.77 14.77 -17.13
C ALA A 159 -15.75 15.87 -16.71
N SER A 160 -16.77 16.11 -17.53
CA SER A 160 -17.69 17.24 -17.33
C SER A 160 -18.75 16.97 -16.27
N ASN A 161 -19.23 15.74 -16.12
CA ASN A 161 -20.40 15.41 -15.32
C ASN A 161 -20.14 14.45 -14.14
N VAL A 162 -19.04 13.72 -14.16
CA VAL A 162 -18.79 12.65 -13.20
C VAL A 162 -17.58 12.95 -12.32
N LYS A 163 -16.45 13.33 -12.91
CA LYS A 163 -15.17 13.50 -12.22
C LYS A 163 -15.27 14.46 -11.03
N ASP A 164 -15.78 15.67 -11.25
CA ASP A 164 -15.86 16.69 -10.19
C ASP A 164 -16.80 16.27 -9.05
N THR A 165 -17.87 15.55 -9.39
CA THR A 165 -18.82 15.04 -8.42
C THR A 165 -18.17 13.99 -7.51
N LEU A 166 -17.38 13.07 -8.10
CA LEU A 166 -16.65 12.07 -7.32
C LEU A 166 -15.52 12.67 -6.50
N SER A 167 -14.82 13.67 -7.05
CA SER A 167 -13.72 14.36 -6.33
C SER A 167 -14.18 15.04 -5.04
N ARG A 168 -15.45 15.39 -4.93
CA ARG A 168 -16.02 16.04 -3.75
C ARG A 168 -16.53 15.07 -2.68
N LEU A 169 -16.50 13.77 -2.95
CA LEU A 169 -16.91 12.77 -1.97
C LEU A 169 -15.89 12.68 -0.84
N ASN A 170 -16.40 12.48 0.36
CA ASN A 170 -15.56 12.29 1.53
C ASN A 170 -14.72 11.02 1.39
N GLY A 171 -13.43 11.12 1.65
CA GLY A 171 -12.47 10.02 1.52
C GLY A 171 -11.77 9.93 0.18
N VAL A 172 -12.23 10.63 -0.85
CA VAL A 172 -11.54 10.71 -2.15
C VAL A 172 -10.41 11.72 -2.06
N GLY A 173 -9.19 11.27 -2.39
CA GLY A 173 -7.99 12.12 -2.39
C GLY A 173 -7.76 12.79 -3.72
N ASP A 174 -7.69 12.01 -4.78
CA ASP A 174 -7.45 12.45 -6.15
C ASP A 174 -8.24 11.60 -7.13
N VAL A 175 -8.62 12.19 -8.25
CA VAL A 175 -9.31 11.50 -9.34
C VAL A 175 -8.61 11.81 -10.66
N GLN A 176 -7.93 10.80 -11.18
CA GLN A 176 -7.22 10.89 -12.46
C GLN A 176 -8.09 10.38 -13.61
N LEU A 177 -8.24 11.17 -14.66
CA LEU A 177 -8.93 10.75 -15.87
C LEU A 177 -7.95 10.06 -16.83
N PHE A 178 -8.23 8.81 -17.20
CA PHE A 178 -7.61 8.11 -18.34
C PHE A 178 -8.43 8.39 -19.61
N GLY A 179 -8.07 9.45 -20.27
CA GLY A 179 -8.77 10.08 -21.37
C GLY A 179 -8.57 11.59 -21.31
N ALA A 180 -9.32 12.32 -22.09
CA ALA A 180 -9.28 13.77 -22.08
C ALA A 180 -10.67 14.37 -22.30
N GLN A 181 -10.94 15.50 -21.67
CA GLN A 181 -12.14 16.28 -21.99
C GLN A 181 -12.00 16.91 -23.39
N TYR A 182 -13.09 17.39 -23.96
CA TYR A 182 -13.03 18.13 -25.19
C TYR A 182 -12.25 19.42 -25.06
N ALA A 183 -11.57 19.76 -26.15
CA ALA A 183 -11.02 21.08 -26.43
C ALA A 183 -11.46 21.52 -27.81
N MET A 184 -11.45 22.81 -28.05
CA MET A 184 -11.59 23.32 -29.39
C MET A 184 -10.25 23.13 -30.11
N ARG A 185 -10.23 22.21 -31.08
CA ARG A 185 -9.01 21.86 -31.82
C ARG A 185 -9.05 22.57 -33.16
N ILE A 186 -8.04 23.38 -33.41
CA ILE A 186 -7.83 24.10 -34.62
C ILE A 186 -6.62 23.50 -35.34
N TRP A 187 -6.88 22.73 -36.35
CA TRP A 187 -5.89 22.02 -37.16
C TRP A 187 -5.53 22.85 -38.37
N LEU A 188 -4.37 23.50 -38.34
CA LEU A 188 -3.92 24.39 -39.42
C LEU A 188 -3.47 23.59 -40.64
N ASP A 189 -3.84 24.08 -41.80
CA ASP A 189 -3.32 23.64 -43.08
C ASP A 189 -2.18 24.56 -43.51
N ALA A 190 -0.95 24.04 -43.46
CA ALA A 190 0.25 24.81 -43.75
C ALA A 190 0.30 25.37 -45.20
N ASP A 191 -0.21 24.62 -46.15
CA ASP A 191 -0.24 25.06 -47.54
C ASP A 191 -1.23 26.20 -47.76
N LEU A 192 -2.41 26.12 -47.13
CA LEU A 192 -3.43 27.18 -47.21
C LEU A 192 -2.97 28.44 -46.47
N LEU A 193 -2.30 28.28 -45.34
CA LEU A 193 -1.69 29.41 -44.62
C LEU A 193 -0.69 30.15 -45.51
N ASN A 194 0.21 29.41 -46.17
CA ASN A 194 1.17 29.98 -47.08
C ASN A 194 0.49 30.65 -48.26
N LYS A 195 -0.53 30.01 -48.84
CA LYS A 195 -1.32 30.57 -49.98
C LYS A 195 -1.91 31.95 -49.64
N TYR A 196 -2.44 32.09 -48.44
CA TYR A 196 -3.01 33.36 -47.98
C TYR A 196 -2.01 34.28 -47.29
N LYS A 197 -0.72 33.92 -47.26
CA LYS A 197 0.35 34.69 -46.60
C LYS A 197 0.08 34.92 -45.09
N LEU A 198 -0.44 33.90 -44.45
CA LEU A 198 -0.73 33.85 -43.01
C LEU A 198 0.23 32.91 -42.30
N THR A 199 0.45 33.21 -41.03
CA THR A 199 1.28 32.37 -40.13
C THR A 199 0.44 31.84 -38.96
N PRO A 200 0.88 30.79 -38.27
CA PRO A 200 0.23 30.36 -37.01
C PRO A 200 0.13 31.50 -35.95
N VAL A 201 1.10 32.39 -35.93
CA VAL A 201 1.10 33.57 -35.03
C VAL A 201 -0.10 34.49 -35.33
N ASP A 202 -0.41 34.71 -36.60
CA ASP A 202 -1.60 35.50 -37.01
C ASP A 202 -2.88 34.88 -36.48
N VAL A 203 -3.01 33.57 -36.61
CA VAL A 203 -4.18 32.83 -36.15
C VAL A 203 -4.34 32.94 -34.64
N ILE A 204 -3.27 32.75 -33.88
CA ILE A 204 -3.27 32.90 -32.41
C ILE A 204 -3.70 34.30 -31.98
N ASN A 205 -3.11 35.35 -32.64
CA ASN A 205 -3.41 36.72 -32.28
C ASN A 205 -4.88 37.07 -32.55
N GLN A 206 -5.44 36.60 -33.65
CA GLN A 206 -6.86 36.84 -33.99
C GLN A 206 -7.80 36.07 -33.05
N LEU A 207 -7.45 34.87 -32.69
CA LEU A 207 -8.20 34.12 -31.70
C LEU A 207 -8.20 34.78 -30.31
N LYS A 208 -7.07 35.30 -29.86
CA LYS A 208 -6.97 36.05 -28.59
C LYS A 208 -7.88 37.26 -28.56
N VAL A 209 -7.96 38.00 -29.68
CA VAL A 209 -8.76 39.20 -29.80
C VAL A 209 -10.25 38.92 -29.96
N GLN A 210 -10.60 37.94 -30.78
CA GLN A 210 -12.00 37.67 -31.15
C GLN A 210 -12.70 36.70 -30.24
N ASN A 211 -11.96 35.87 -29.51
CA ASN A 211 -12.50 34.96 -28.50
C ASN A 211 -12.17 35.45 -27.10
N ASP A 212 -12.71 36.59 -26.74
CA ASP A 212 -12.51 37.23 -25.44
C ASP A 212 -13.85 37.68 -24.84
N GLN A 213 -13.92 37.74 -23.54
CA GLN A 213 -15.10 38.12 -22.75
C GLN A 213 -14.89 39.54 -22.21
N ILE A 214 -15.65 40.47 -22.70
CA ILE A 214 -15.51 41.85 -22.32
C ILE A 214 -16.55 42.26 -21.26
N ALA A 215 -16.08 42.93 -20.22
CA ALA A 215 -16.94 43.55 -19.21
C ALA A 215 -17.25 44.97 -19.67
N ALA A 216 -18.41 45.18 -20.25
CA ALA A 216 -18.78 46.44 -20.90
C ALA A 216 -19.48 47.44 -19.99
N GLY A 217 -19.80 47.07 -18.73
CA GLY A 217 -20.44 47.99 -17.77
C GLY A 217 -21.96 48.09 -17.92
N GLN A 218 -22.50 49.23 -17.61
CA GLN A 218 -23.93 49.45 -17.57
C GLN A 218 -24.33 50.82 -18.17
N LEU A 219 -25.43 50.86 -18.89
CA LEU A 219 -26.14 52.10 -19.18
C LEU A 219 -26.80 52.59 -17.89
N GLY A 220 -26.68 53.89 -17.59
CA GLY A 220 -27.19 54.42 -16.33
C GLY A 220 -26.52 53.88 -15.09
N GLY A 221 -25.26 53.37 -15.20
CA GLY A 221 -24.44 52.93 -14.08
C GLY A 221 -24.04 54.06 -13.13
N THR A 222 -23.72 53.72 -11.88
CA THR A 222 -23.32 54.77 -10.87
C THR A 222 -21.85 55.10 -10.96
N PRO A 223 -21.51 56.41 -10.79
CA PRO A 223 -22.41 57.52 -10.48
C PRO A 223 -23.21 57.99 -11.69
N ALA A 224 -24.53 58.07 -11.54
CA ALA A 224 -25.47 58.44 -12.60
C ALA A 224 -25.81 59.91 -12.57
N LEU A 225 -26.31 60.42 -13.69
CA LEU A 225 -26.88 61.81 -13.73
C LEU A 225 -28.20 61.87 -12.94
N PRO A 226 -28.46 63.03 -12.27
CA PRO A 226 -29.75 63.22 -11.60
C PRO A 226 -30.92 63.06 -12.64
N GLY A 227 -31.93 62.25 -12.29
CA GLY A 227 -33.06 61.96 -13.18
C GLY A 227 -32.89 60.73 -14.05
N GLN A 228 -31.79 60.03 -14.03
CA GLN A 228 -31.59 58.78 -14.74
C GLN A 228 -32.50 57.68 -14.15
N GLN A 229 -33.38 57.16 -14.98
CA GLN A 229 -34.38 56.16 -14.59
C GLN A 229 -34.11 54.75 -15.17
N LEU A 230 -33.28 54.64 -16.19
CA LEU A 230 -32.93 53.34 -16.79
C LEU A 230 -31.56 52.89 -16.36
N ASN A 231 -31.47 51.65 -15.84
CA ASN A 231 -30.25 50.91 -15.67
C ASN A 231 -30.33 49.62 -16.48
N ALA A 232 -29.32 49.35 -17.30
CA ALA A 232 -29.23 48.10 -18.07
C ALA A 232 -27.78 47.68 -18.24
N SER A 233 -27.47 46.41 -18.00
CA SER A 233 -26.15 45.85 -18.29
C SER A 233 -25.89 45.82 -19.80
N ILE A 234 -24.67 46.14 -20.19
CA ILE A 234 -24.24 46.06 -21.58
C ILE A 234 -23.61 44.69 -21.78
N ILE A 235 -24.12 43.93 -22.73
CA ILE A 235 -23.53 42.69 -23.17
C ILE A 235 -22.81 43.01 -24.49
N ALA A 236 -21.50 42.87 -24.47
CA ALA A 236 -20.64 43.08 -25.64
C ALA A 236 -20.11 41.71 -26.14
N GLN A 237 -18.87 41.68 -26.55
CA GLN A 237 -18.24 40.49 -27.03
C GLN A 237 -18.19 39.39 -25.95
N THR A 238 -18.61 38.19 -26.31
CA THR A 238 -18.56 36.96 -25.48
C THR A 238 -17.64 35.93 -26.12
N ARG A 239 -17.16 35.01 -25.30
CA ARG A 239 -16.41 33.85 -25.80
C ARG A 239 -17.22 33.05 -26.81
N LEU A 240 -16.55 32.53 -27.83
CA LEU A 240 -17.14 31.65 -28.83
C LEU A 240 -17.52 30.29 -28.18
N LYS A 241 -18.51 29.61 -28.77
CA LYS A 241 -19.13 28.45 -28.13
C LYS A 241 -19.01 27.13 -28.91
N ASN A 242 -18.87 27.21 -30.22
CA ASN A 242 -18.91 26.02 -31.08
C ASN A 242 -17.94 26.14 -32.26
N PRO A 243 -17.63 25.01 -32.94
CA PRO A 243 -16.71 25.04 -34.07
C PRO A 243 -17.13 25.97 -35.22
N GLU A 244 -18.42 26.17 -35.45
CA GLU A 244 -18.92 27.05 -36.48
C GLU A 244 -18.60 28.51 -36.19
N GLU A 245 -18.76 28.94 -34.96
CA GLU A 245 -18.42 30.30 -34.55
C GLU A 245 -16.89 30.52 -34.62
N PHE A 246 -16.07 29.56 -34.20
CA PHE A 246 -14.62 29.61 -34.37
C PHE A 246 -14.20 29.67 -35.83
N GLY A 247 -14.86 28.90 -36.72
CA GLY A 247 -14.60 28.93 -38.15
C GLY A 247 -14.84 30.27 -38.82
N LYS A 248 -15.70 31.10 -38.24
CA LYS A 248 -16.01 32.45 -38.70
C LYS A 248 -15.03 33.53 -38.23
N VAL A 249 -14.07 33.22 -37.39
CA VAL A 249 -13.05 34.14 -36.93
C VAL A 249 -12.34 34.76 -38.14
N THR A 250 -12.29 36.08 -38.21
CA THR A 250 -11.67 36.82 -39.29
C THR A 250 -10.17 36.91 -39.07
N LEU A 251 -9.40 36.31 -39.99
CA LEU A 251 -7.94 36.37 -39.96
C LEU A 251 -7.40 37.62 -40.67
N ARG A 252 -8.02 37.99 -41.81
CA ARG A 252 -7.63 39.13 -42.59
C ARG A 252 -8.79 39.61 -43.45
N VAL A 253 -8.89 40.93 -43.61
CA VAL A 253 -9.75 41.58 -44.60
C VAL A 253 -8.84 42.22 -45.65
N ASN A 254 -9.01 41.83 -46.90
CA ASN A 254 -8.25 42.38 -48.02
C ASN A 254 -8.82 43.71 -48.46
N SER A 255 -8.02 44.49 -49.20
CA SER A 255 -8.41 45.82 -49.72
C SER A 255 -9.62 45.80 -50.67
N ASP A 256 -9.89 44.66 -51.29
CA ASP A 256 -11.07 44.42 -52.12
C ASP A 256 -12.34 44.03 -51.36
N GLY A 257 -12.25 43.99 -50.01
CA GLY A 257 -13.35 43.57 -49.13
C GLY A 257 -13.51 42.04 -48.95
N SER A 258 -12.69 41.26 -49.62
CA SER A 258 -12.69 39.80 -49.38
C SER A 258 -12.11 39.47 -48.00
N VAL A 259 -12.67 38.46 -47.35
CA VAL A 259 -12.33 38.05 -45.98
C VAL A 259 -11.72 36.66 -45.93
N VAL A 260 -10.57 36.52 -45.33
CA VAL A 260 -9.99 35.21 -44.99
C VAL A 260 -10.43 34.83 -43.58
N ARG A 261 -11.14 33.76 -43.47
CA ARG A 261 -11.64 33.23 -42.19
C ARG A 261 -10.86 32.01 -41.75
N LEU A 262 -10.95 31.70 -40.46
CA LEU A 262 -10.24 30.54 -39.86
C LEU A 262 -10.58 29.24 -40.59
N LYS A 263 -11.86 29.03 -40.99
CA LYS A 263 -12.30 27.85 -41.76
C LYS A 263 -11.63 27.70 -43.13
N ASP A 264 -11.09 28.79 -43.69
CA ASP A 264 -10.41 28.77 -44.99
C ASP A 264 -9.00 28.21 -44.92
N VAL A 265 -8.38 28.19 -43.72
CA VAL A 265 -6.99 27.75 -43.47
C VAL A 265 -6.86 26.66 -42.43
N ALA A 266 -7.96 26.25 -41.81
CA ALA A 266 -7.94 25.29 -40.73
C ALA A 266 -9.21 24.46 -40.68
N ARG A 267 -9.08 23.25 -40.18
CA ARG A 267 -10.19 22.40 -39.75
C ARG A 267 -10.46 22.67 -38.29
N VAL A 268 -11.65 23.04 -37.93
CA VAL A 268 -12.06 23.34 -36.55
C VAL A 268 -13.04 22.30 -36.09
N GLU A 269 -12.74 21.65 -34.98
CA GLU A 269 -13.59 20.61 -34.41
C GLU A 269 -13.45 20.53 -32.88
N LEU A 270 -14.42 19.92 -32.26
CA LEU A 270 -14.26 19.43 -30.89
C LEU A 270 -13.45 18.13 -30.93
N GLY A 271 -12.34 18.10 -30.24
CA GLY A 271 -11.47 16.91 -30.09
C GLY A 271 -10.94 16.81 -28.68
N GLY A 272 -10.08 15.84 -28.43
CA GLY A 272 -9.47 15.66 -27.13
C GLY A 272 -8.52 16.82 -26.77
N GLU A 273 -8.50 17.19 -25.51
CA GLU A 273 -7.52 18.18 -24.99
C GLU A 273 -6.09 17.70 -25.24
N ASN A 274 -5.88 16.38 -25.10
CA ASN A 274 -4.65 15.70 -25.50
C ASN A 274 -4.99 14.32 -26.06
N TYR A 275 -4.04 13.68 -26.71
CA TYR A 275 -4.16 12.35 -27.31
C TYR A 275 -3.11 11.39 -26.75
N ASN A 276 -2.56 11.69 -25.57
CA ASN A 276 -1.47 10.92 -24.96
C ASN A 276 -1.89 9.52 -24.53
N VAL A 277 -3.17 9.35 -24.19
CA VAL A 277 -3.69 8.10 -23.61
C VAL A 277 -4.88 7.59 -24.41
N ILE A 278 -4.82 6.30 -24.77
CA ILE A 278 -5.95 5.55 -25.31
C ILE A 278 -6.37 4.50 -24.28
N ALA A 279 -7.60 4.61 -23.76
CA ALA A 279 -8.16 3.66 -22.81
C ALA A 279 -9.18 2.74 -23.48
N ARG A 280 -9.11 1.44 -23.15
CA ARG A 280 -10.07 0.43 -23.60
C ARG A 280 -10.41 -0.54 -22.50
N ILE A 281 -11.66 -1.00 -22.49
CA ILE A 281 -12.09 -2.10 -21.62
C ILE A 281 -12.51 -3.26 -22.53
N ASN A 282 -11.87 -4.41 -22.36
CA ASN A 282 -12.11 -5.60 -23.17
C ASN A 282 -12.04 -5.31 -24.69
N GLY A 283 -11.17 -4.41 -25.10
CA GLY A 283 -10.98 -3.99 -26.48
C GLY A 283 -11.95 -2.93 -26.99
N LYS A 284 -12.92 -2.49 -26.19
CA LYS A 284 -13.86 -1.41 -26.56
C LYS A 284 -13.35 -0.06 -26.07
N PRO A 285 -13.58 1.03 -26.85
CA PRO A 285 -13.25 2.38 -26.41
C PRO A 285 -13.87 2.70 -25.06
N ALA A 286 -13.08 3.27 -24.15
CA ALA A 286 -13.49 3.57 -22.79
C ALA A 286 -12.84 4.84 -22.27
N ALA A 287 -13.40 5.39 -21.20
CA ALA A 287 -12.72 6.34 -20.33
C ALA A 287 -12.61 5.73 -18.94
N GLY A 288 -11.50 5.94 -18.27
CA GLY A 288 -11.30 5.46 -16.90
C GLY A 288 -11.11 6.62 -15.93
N LEU A 289 -11.71 6.51 -14.76
CA LEU A 289 -11.41 7.35 -13.60
C LEU A 289 -10.63 6.53 -12.58
N GLY A 290 -9.35 6.79 -12.46
CA GLY A 290 -8.51 6.25 -11.39
C GLY A 290 -8.72 7.06 -10.13
N ILE A 291 -9.28 6.44 -9.10
CA ILE A 291 -9.64 7.11 -7.85
C ILE A 291 -8.67 6.70 -6.77
N LYS A 292 -8.01 7.69 -6.18
CA LYS A 292 -7.08 7.51 -5.08
C LYS A 292 -7.74 7.88 -3.75
N LEU A 293 -7.37 7.16 -2.71
CA LEU A 293 -7.88 7.40 -1.37
C LEU A 293 -7.19 8.62 -0.75
N ALA A 294 -7.94 9.45 -0.05
CA ALA A 294 -7.35 10.48 0.80
C ALA A 294 -6.59 9.84 1.96
N THR A 295 -5.49 10.45 2.36
CA THR A 295 -4.68 9.95 3.48
C THR A 295 -5.54 9.86 4.75
N GLY A 296 -5.55 8.68 5.38
CA GLY A 296 -6.33 8.42 6.59
C GLY A 296 -7.82 8.15 6.39
N ALA A 297 -8.30 8.12 5.14
CA ALA A 297 -9.69 7.82 4.84
C ALA A 297 -9.96 6.30 4.86
N ASN A 298 -11.22 5.94 5.06
CA ASN A 298 -11.66 4.56 5.06
C ASN A 298 -11.95 4.09 3.63
N ALA A 299 -11.19 3.09 3.18
CA ALA A 299 -11.30 2.54 1.82
C ALA A 299 -12.68 1.95 1.51
N LEU A 300 -13.25 1.19 2.43
CA LEU A 300 -14.55 0.53 2.23
C LEU A 300 -15.69 1.54 2.15
N ASP A 301 -15.71 2.51 3.07
CA ASP A 301 -16.75 3.55 3.09
C ASP A 301 -16.64 4.46 1.87
N THR A 302 -15.42 4.81 1.48
CA THR A 302 -15.16 5.63 0.29
C THR A 302 -15.61 4.93 -0.98
N ALA A 303 -15.27 3.65 -1.15
CA ALA A 303 -15.69 2.86 -2.31
C ALA A 303 -17.22 2.71 -2.36
N LYS A 304 -17.85 2.47 -1.23
CA LYS A 304 -19.32 2.40 -1.13
C LYS A 304 -19.97 3.72 -1.53
N ALA A 305 -19.42 4.84 -1.07
CA ALA A 305 -19.91 6.17 -1.43
C ALA A 305 -19.75 6.46 -2.93
N ILE A 306 -18.60 6.06 -3.52
CA ILE A 306 -18.34 6.21 -4.95
C ILE A 306 -19.34 5.40 -5.78
N LYS A 307 -19.52 4.12 -5.46
CA LYS A 307 -20.46 3.24 -6.17
C LYS A 307 -21.90 3.71 -6.04
N ALA A 308 -22.31 4.18 -4.87
CA ALA A 308 -23.62 4.76 -4.64
C ALA A 308 -23.84 6.03 -5.47
N LYS A 309 -22.82 6.91 -5.53
CA LYS A 309 -22.90 8.13 -6.35
C LYS A 309 -22.96 7.83 -7.83
N LEU A 310 -22.19 6.89 -8.32
CA LEU A 310 -22.25 6.45 -9.72
C LEU A 310 -23.58 5.82 -10.07
N ALA A 311 -24.19 5.05 -9.16
CA ALA A 311 -25.53 4.51 -9.35
C ALA A 311 -26.59 5.62 -9.42
N GLU A 312 -26.45 6.67 -8.61
CA GLU A 312 -27.32 7.86 -8.64
C GLU A 312 -27.17 8.65 -9.97
N LEU A 313 -25.96 8.70 -10.52
CA LEU A 313 -25.67 9.42 -11.78
C LEU A 313 -26.01 8.61 -13.02
N GLN A 314 -26.09 7.29 -12.93
CA GLN A 314 -26.27 6.40 -14.09
C GLN A 314 -27.51 6.68 -14.93
N PRO A 315 -28.69 7.01 -14.35
CA PRO A 315 -29.88 7.38 -15.14
C PRO A 315 -29.69 8.59 -16.05
N PHE A 316 -28.71 9.45 -15.74
CA PHE A 316 -28.39 10.65 -16.51
C PHE A 316 -27.32 10.43 -17.57
N PHE A 317 -26.77 9.23 -17.65
CA PHE A 317 -25.75 8.91 -18.65
C PHE A 317 -26.34 8.94 -20.06
N PRO A 318 -25.55 9.28 -21.10
CA PRO A 318 -25.94 9.12 -22.47
C PRO A 318 -26.43 7.70 -22.77
N GLN A 319 -27.37 7.55 -23.68
CA GLN A 319 -27.95 6.25 -24.02
C GLN A 319 -26.85 5.25 -24.42
N GLY A 320 -26.85 4.07 -23.80
CA GLY A 320 -25.90 3.00 -24.02
C GLY A 320 -24.60 3.10 -23.22
N MET A 321 -24.39 4.19 -22.51
CA MET A 321 -23.21 4.33 -21.63
C MET A 321 -23.45 3.64 -20.28
N LYS A 322 -22.44 2.90 -19.84
CA LYS A 322 -22.49 2.20 -18.54
C LYS A 322 -21.13 2.28 -17.84
N VAL A 323 -21.17 2.15 -16.51
CA VAL A 323 -19.98 2.11 -15.68
C VAL A 323 -19.63 0.66 -15.33
N LEU A 324 -18.34 0.34 -15.41
CA LEU A 324 -17.75 -0.91 -14.98
C LEU A 324 -16.64 -0.61 -13.98
N TYR A 325 -16.23 -1.61 -13.22
CA TYR A 325 -15.14 -1.48 -12.24
C TYR A 325 -14.03 -2.47 -12.60
N PRO A 326 -13.20 -2.14 -13.62
CA PRO A 326 -12.16 -3.06 -14.10
C PRO A 326 -10.99 -3.22 -13.14
N TYR A 327 -10.89 -2.38 -12.13
CA TYR A 327 -9.94 -2.49 -11.04
C TYR A 327 -10.61 -2.01 -9.77
N ASP A 328 -10.68 -2.87 -8.77
CA ASP A 328 -11.28 -2.55 -7.49
C ASP A 328 -10.56 -3.36 -6.39
N THR A 329 -9.94 -2.67 -5.46
CA THR A 329 -9.22 -3.29 -4.34
C THR A 329 -10.13 -3.66 -3.17
N THR A 330 -11.35 -3.13 -3.14
CA THR A 330 -12.24 -3.24 -1.97
C THR A 330 -12.88 -4.62 -1.78
N PRO A 331 -13.18 -5.43 -2.80
CA PRO A 331 -13.65 -6.79 -2.58
C PRO A 331 -12.64 -7.65 -1.84
N PHE A 332 -11.35 -7.50 -2.14
CA PHE A 332 -10.29 -8.19 -1.42
C PHE A 332 -10.22 -7.75 0.04
N VAL A 333 -10.27 -6.44 0.29
CA VAL A 333 -10.28 -5.88 1.64
C VAL A 333 -11.46 -6.42 2.46
N GLN A 334 -12.64 -6.38 1.88
CA GLN A 334 -13.86 -6.84 2.54
C GLN A 334 -13.82 -8.34 2.84
N LEU A 335 -13.36 -9.13 1.87
CA LEU A 335 -13.22 -10.57 2.04
C LEU A 335 -12.14 -10.91 3.07
N SER A 336 -10.99 -10.24 3.03
CA SER A 336 -9.92 -10.44 4.00
C SER A 336 -10.38 -10.16 5.43
N ILE A 337 -11.10 -9.09 5.66
CA ILE A 337 -11.66 -8.77 6.99
C ILE A 337 -12.70 -9.82 7.39
N HIS A 338 -13.58 -10.22 6.47
CA HIS A 338 -14.58 -11.25 6.73
C HIS A 338 -13.95 -12.58 7.14
N GLU A 339 -12.91 -13.01 6.41
CA GLU A 339 -12.18 -14.25 6.73
C GLU A 339 -11.47 -14.17 8.08
N VAL A 340 -10.90 -13.03 8.45
CA VAL A 340 -10.27 -12.88 9.77
C VAL A 340 -11.31 -12.85 10.89
N VAL A 341 -12.46 -12.22 10.69
CA VAL A 341 -13.58 -12.26 11.65
C VAL A 341 -14.10 -13.69 11.83
N LYS A 342 -14.27 -14.41 10.72
CA LYS A 342 -14.63 -15.83 10.76
C LYS A 342 -13.60 -16.66 11.52
N THR A 343 -12.31 -16.45 11.27
CA THR A 343 -11.20 -17.09 11.98
C THR A 343 -11.26 -16.82 13.49
N LEU A 344 -11.61 -15.59 13.87
CA LEU A 344 -11.79 -15.22 15.27
C LEU A 344 -12.89 -16.06 15.96
N PHE A 345 -14.05 -16.21 15.32
CA PHE A 345 -15.15 -17.03 15.84
C PHE A 345 -14.80 -18.52 15.90
N GLU A 346 -14.12 -19.03 14.85
CA GLU A 346 -13.61 -20.40 14.84
C GLU A 346 -12.63 -20.66 15.98
N ALA A 347 -11.72 -19.71 16.23
CA ALA A 347 -10.77 -19.77 17.35
C ALA A 347 -11.49 -19.82 18.70
N ILE A 348 -12.49 -18.98 18.92
CA ILE A 348 -13.28 -18.96 20.16
C ILE A 348 -13.96 -20.32 20.35
N MET A 349 -14.54 -20.89 19.30
CA MET A 349 -15.22 -22.19 19.36
C MET A 349 -14.26 -23.33 19.69
N LEU A 350 -13.10 -23.37 19.04
CA LEU A 350 -12.09 -24.41 19.30
C LEU A 350 -11.52 -24.33 20.72
N VAL A 351 -11.29 -23.12 21.19
CA VAL A 351 -10.84 -22.89 22.57
C VAL A 351 -11.88 -23.37 23.60
N PHE A 352 -13.16 -23.07 23.36
CA PHE A 352 -14.26 -23.58 24.19
C PHE A 352 -14.27 -25.10 24.25
N LEU A 353 -14.11 -25.77 23.12
CA LEU A 353 -14.11 -27.25 23.05
C LEU A 353 -12.94 -27.85 23.87
N VAL A 354 -11.76 -27.26 23.78
CA VAL A 354 -10.59 -27.72 24.57
C VAL A 354 -10.85 -27.54 26.06
N MET A 355 -11.35 -26.38 26.46
CA MET A 355 -11.66 -26.12 27.86
C MET A 355 -12.71 -27.10 28.40
N TYR A 356 -13.76 -27.39 27.60
CA TYR A 356 -14.76 -28.35 28.01
C TYR A 356 -14.20 -29.78 28.14
N LEU A 357 -13.33 -30.18 27.24
CA LEU A 357 -12.66 -31.49 27.29
C LEU A 357 -11.86 -31.70 28.59
N PHE A 358 -11.11 -30.70 28.99
CA PHE A 358 -10.27 -30.77 30.20
C PHE A 358 -11.06 -30.54 31.50
N LEU A 359 -11.93 -29.55 31.53
CA LEU A 359 -12.69 -29.22 32.73
C LEU A 359 -13.89 -30.14 32.95
N GLN A 360 -14.48 -30.68 31.88
CA GLN A 360 -15.61 -31.64 31.92
C GLN A 360 -16.83 -31.11 32.72
N ASN A 361 -16.91 -29.84 32.93
CA ASN A 361 -17.96 -29.18 33.68
C ASN A 361 -18.39 -27.93 32.92
N MET A 362 -19.66 -27.86 32.53
CA MET A 362 -20.18 -26.74 31.76
C MET A 362 -20.08 -25.42 32.54
N ARG A 363 -20.30 -25.41 33.79
CA ARG A 363 -20.23 -24.20 34.64
C ARG A 363 -18.81 -23.67 34.73
N ALA A 364 -17.85 -24.55 34.96
CA ALA A 364 -16.44 -24.19 34.99
C ALA A 364 -15.95 -23.70 33.61
N THR A 365 -16.43 -24.29 32.52
CA THR A 365 -16.09 -23.88 31.16
C THR A 365 -16.71 -22.53 30.78
N LEU A 366 -17.90 -22.21 31.29
CA LEU A 366 -18.56 -20.93 31.04
C LEU A 366 -17.76 -19.74 31.60
N ILE A 367 -17.03 -19.91 32.68
CA ILE A 367 -16.29 -18.83 33.31
C ILE A 367 -15.21 -18.24 32.37
N PRO A 368 -14.26 -19.02 31.83
CA PRO A 368 -13.33 -18.55 30.83
C PRO A 368 -14.02 -18.06 29.54
N THR A 369 -15.11 -18.71 29.15
CA THR A 369 -15.87 -18.35 27.95
C THR A 369 -16.52 -16.97 28.07
N ILE A 370 -17.02 -16.59 29.25
CA ILE A 370 -17.56 -15.24 29.53
C ILE A 370 -16.43 -14.21 29.55
N ALA A 371 -15.25 -14.56 30.04
CA ALA A 371 -14.12 -13.65 30.10
C ALA A 371 -13.64 -13.20 28.71
N VAL A 372 -13.72 -14.05 27.69
CA VAL A 372 -13.25 -13.75 26.32
C VAL A 372 -13.96 -12.54 25.71
N PRO A 373 -15.30 -12.49 25.62
CA PRO A 373 -15.97 -11.33 25.03
C PRO A 373 -15.76 -10.04 25.82
N VAL A 374 -15.64 -10.13 27.14
CA VAL A 374 -15.38 -8.96 28.00
C VAL A 374 -14.04 -8.33 27.64
N VAL A 375 -13.00 -9.14 27.53
CA VAL A 375 -11.66 -8.66 27.21
C VAL A 375 -11.57 -8.19 25.75
N LEU A 376 -12.12 -8.90 24.80
CA LEU A 376 -12.08 -8.52 23.38
C LEU A 376 -12.81 -7.21 23.12
N LEU A 377 -14.01 -7.06 23.66
CA LEU A 377 -14.76 -5.81 23.53
C LEU A 377 -14.07 -4.65 24.24
N GLY A 378 -13.50 -4.90 25.43
CA GLY A 378 -12.70 -3.90 26.12
C GLY A 378 -11.46 -3.48 25.34
N THR A 379 -10.84 -4.40 24.62
CA THR A 379 -9.70 -4.11 23.73
C THR A 379 -10.11 -3.19 22.59
N PHE A 380 -11.27 -3.39 21.99
CA PHE A 380 -11.81 -2.45 20.98
C PHE A 380 -12.03 -1.06 21.56
N ALA A 381 -12.52 -0.96 22.78
CA ALA A 381 -12.66 0.34 23.47
C ALA A 381 -11.31 1.06 23.64
N ILE A 382 -10.26 0.33 24.00
CA ILE A 382 -8.90 0.88 24.11
C ILE A 382 -8.36 1.29 22.74
N LEU A 383 -8.56 0.47 21.70
CA LEU A 383 -8.17 0.83 20.33
C LEU A 383 -8.84 2.12 19.86
N ALA A 384 -10.12 2.31 20.16
CA ALA A 384 -10.84 3.55 19.86
C ALA A 384 -10.25 4.75 20.61
N ALA A 385 -9.90 4.58 21.89
CA ALA A 385 -9.29 5.63 22.70
C ALA A 385 -7.92 6.09 22.18
N PHE A 386 -7.14 5.17 21.60
CA PHE A 386 -5.84 5.46 21.00
C PHE A 386 -5.91 5.87 19.51
N GLY A 387 -7.09 5.94 18.90
CA GLY A 387 -7.26 6.36 17.52
C GLY A 387 -6.87 5.30 16.47
N TYR A 388 -6.88 4.01 16.83
CA TYR A 388 -6.62 2.90 15.92
C TYR A 388 -7.87 2.51 15.14
N SER A 389 -7.72 1.62 14.16
CA SER A 389 -8.80 1.12 13.32
C SER A 389 -9.01 -0.38 13.52
N ILE A 390 -10.16 -0.87 13.07
CA ILE A 390 -10.36 -2.31 12.85
C ILE A 390 -9.70 -2.64 11.51
N ASN A 391 -8.61 -3.37 11.55
CA ASN A 391 -7.86 -3.79 10.37
C ASN A 391 -7.32 -5.21 10.52
N THR A 392 -6.76 -5.78 9.47
CA THR A 392 -6.21 -7.13 9.51
C THR A 392 -5.18 -7.32 10.61
N LEU A 393 -4.34 -6.32 10.87
CA LEU A 393 -3.29 -6.40 11.89
C LEU A 393 -3.86 -6.42 13.31
N THR A 394 -4.80 -5.53 13.61
CA THR A 394 -5.48 -5.51 14.93
C THR A 394 -6.31 -6.77 15.13
N MET A 395 -6.95 -7.29 14.09
CA MET A 395 -7.71 -8.53 14.15
C MET A 395 -6.82 -9.75 14.34
N PHE A 396 -5.64 -9.80 13.71
CA PHE A 396 -4.65 -10.87 14.00
C PHE A 396 -4.16 -10.78 15.44
N GLY A 397 -3.92 -9.58 15.94
CA GLY A 397 -3.62 -9.36 17.34
C GLY A 397 -4.71 -9.87 18.27
N MET A 398 -5.98 -9.67 17.90
CA MET A 398 -7.12 -10.23 18.64
C MET A 398 -7.14 -11.75 18.63
N VAL A 399 -6.90 -12.38 17.48
CA VAL A 399 -6.85 -13.85 17.39
C VAL A 399 -5.71 -14.42 18.24
N LEU A 400 -4.53 -13.82 18.19
CA LEU A 400 -3.42 -14.19 19.04
C LEU A 400 -3.76 -13.98 20.53
N ALA A 401 -4.45 -12.90 20.84
CA ALA A 401 -4.85 -12.57 22.20
C ALA A 401 -5.84 -13.58 22.78
N ILE A 402 -6.72 -14.18 22.00
CA ILE A 402 -7.69 -15.18 22.52
C ILE A 402 -6.99 -16.28 23.28
N GLY A 403 -5.94 -16.84 22.72
CA GLY A 403 -5.16 -17.88 23.41
C GLY A 403 -4.51 -17.42 24.70
N LEU A 404 -4.07 -16.15 24.72
CA LEU A 404 -3.47 -15.51 25.89
C LEU A 404 -4.51 -15.16 26.95
N LEU A 405 -5.69 -14.70 26.55
CA LEU A 405 -6.79 -14.32 27.45
C LEU A 405 -7.33 -15.49 28.24
N VAL A 406 -7.56 -16.57 27.54
CA VAL A 406 -8.15 -17.78 28.12
C VAL A 406 -7.25 -18.36 29.20
N ASP A 407 -5.95 -18.18 29.05
CA ASP A 407 -4.95 -18.68 29.94
C ASP A 407 -5.12 -18.18 31.39
N ASP A 408 -5.25 -16.89 31.56
CA ASP A 408 -5.43 -16.30 32.90
C ASP A 408 -6.68 -16.82 33.57
N ALA A 409 -7.79 -16.89 32.82
CA ALA A 409 -9.04 -17.43 33.37
C ALA A 409 -8.96 -18.95 33.68
N ILE A 410 -8.30 -19.73 32.83
CA ILE A 410 -8.08 -21.17 33.05
C ILE A 410 -7.26 -21.40 34.31
N VAL A 411 -6.18 -20.65 34.50
CA VAL A 411 -5.33 -20.78 35.69
C VAL A 411 -6.14 -20.53 36.95
N VAL A 412 -6.98 -19.50 36.96
CA VAL A 412 -7.84 -19.19 38.11
C VAL A 412 -8.83 -20.35 38.38
N VAL A 413 -9.58 -20.77 37.39
CA VAL A 413 -10.60 -21.82 37.51
C VAL A 413 -9.99 -23.14 37.94
N GLU A 414 -8.90 -23.55 37.27
CA GLU A 414 -8.18 -24.80 37.62
C GLU A 414 -7.66 -24.79 39.07
N ASN A 415 -7.07 -23.69 39.50
CA ASN A 415 -6.54 -23.60 40.85
C ASN A 415 -7.64 -23.56 41.89
N VAL A 416 -8.78 -22.89 41.60
CA VAL A 416 -9.95 -22.90 42.51
C VAL A 416 -10.51 -24.32 42.62
N GLU A 417 -10.69 -25.03 41.52
CA GLU A 417 -11.16 -26.44 41.55
C GLU A 417 -10.19 -27.34 42.32
N ARG A 418 -8.89 -27.17 42.13
CA ARG A 418 -7.87 -27.93 42.86
C ARG A 418 -7.97 -27.69 44.39
N VAL A 419 -8.07 -26.44 44.82
CA VAL A 419 -8.24 -26.07 46.23
C VAL A 419 -9.55 -26.64 46.80
N MET A 420 -10.64 -26.58 46.01
CA MET A 420 -11.92 -27.17 46.41
C MET A 420 -11.82 -28.68 46.64
N MET A 421 -11.07 -29.38 45.82
CA MET A 421 -10.90 -30.82 45.91
C MET A 421 -9.94 -31.22 47.06
N GLU A 422 -8.80 -30.56 47.17
CA GLU A 422 -7.76 -30.88 48.15
C GLU A 422 -8.12 -30.46 49.58
N ASP A 423 -8.64 -29.26 49.74
CA ASP A 423 -8.94 -28.67 51.06
C ASP A 423 -10.42 -28.81 51.45
N LYS A 424 -11.28 -29.36 50.57
CA LYS A 424 -12.72 -29.55 50.76
C LYS A 424 -13.45 -28.26 51.22
N LEU A 425 -13.04 -27.12 50.69
CA LEU A 425 -13.63 -25.82 51.00
C LEU A 425 -14.83 -25.53 50.08
N PRO A 426 -15.81 -24.75 50.55
CA PRO A 426 -16.86 -24.18 49.71
C PRO A 426 -16.26 -23.29 48.62
N PRO A 427 -16.98 -23.05 47.50
CA PRO A 427 -16.45 -22.28 46.37
C PRO A 427 -15.92 -20.90 46.75
N LYS A 428 -16.59 -20.17 47.64
CA LYS A 428 -16.19 -18.82 48.04
C LYS A 428 -14.84 -18.80 48.77
N GLU A 429 -14.69 -19.64 49.78
CA GLU A 429 -13.46 -19.72 50.57
C GLU A 429 -12.32 -20.35 49.77
N ALA A 430 -12.62 -21.36 48.93
CA ALA A 430 -11.69 -21.92 47.99
C ALA A 430 -11.14 -20.87 47.01
N THR A 431 -12.00 -19.99 46.50
CA THR A 431 -11.61 -18.91 45.59
C THR A 431 -10.73 -17.88 46.31
N GLU A 432 -11.08 -17.49 47.51
CA GLU A 432 -10.26 -16.56 48.33
C GLU A 432 -8.85 -17.13 48.56
N LYS A 433 -8.75 -18.41 48.94
CA LYS A 433 -7.46 -19.07 49.13
C LYS A 433 -6.67 -19.23 47.83
N SER A 434 -7.32 -19.65 46.76
CA SER A 434 -6.71 -19.79 45.47
C SER A 434 -6.15 -18.47 44.94
N MET A 435 -6.88 -17.36 45.05
CA MET A 435 -6.43 -16.05 44.58
C MET A 435 -5.21 -15.56 45.34
N SER A 436 -5.10 -15.88 46.66
CA SER A 436 -3.90 -15.53 47.42
C SER A 436 -2.66 -16.27 46.95
N GLN A 437 -2.83 -17.47 46.34
CA GLN A 437 -1.72 -18.28 45.83
C GLN A 437 -1.25 -17.85 44.42
N ILE A 438 -2.17 -17.41 43.56
CA ILE A 438 -1.87 -17.23 42.13
C ILE A 438 -1.87 -15.77 41.66
N GLN A 439 -2.29 -14.84 42.50
CA GLN A 439 -2.38 -13.42 42.11
C GLN A 439 -1.03 -12.86 41.64
N GLY A 440 0.06 -13.19 42.32
CA GLY A 440 1.40 -12.77 41.96
C GLY A 440 1.87 -13.33 40.64
N ALA A 441 1.58 -14.63 40.40
CA ALA A 441 1.94 -15.31 39.14
C ALA A 441 1.18 -14.74 37.96
N LEU A 442 -0.11 -14.43 38.09
CA LEU A 442 -0.91 -13.82 37.05
C LEU A 442 -0.37 -12.47 36.63
N VAL A 443 -0.08 -11.59 37.60
CA VAL A 443 0.50 -10.28 37.29
C VAL A 443 1.88 -10.42 36.67
N GLY A 444 2.71 -11.33 37.14
CA GLY A 444 4.03 -11.58 36.56
C GLY A 444 4.02 -12.08 35.16
N ILE A 445 3.13 -13.01 34.83
CA ILE A 445 2.95 -13.52 33.46
C ILE A 445 2.50 -12.39 32.53
N ALA A 446 1.54 -11.58 32.93
CA ALA A 446 1.08 -10.45 32.15
C ALA A 446 2.17 -9.41 31.94
N MET A 447 2.99 -9.11 32.95
CA MET A 447 4.13 -8.21 32.83
C MET A 447 5.15 -8.73 31.80
N VAL A 448 5.49 -10.01 31.86
CA VAL A 448 6.44 -10.62 30.92
C VAL A 448 5.92 -10.61 29.49
N LEU A 449 4.67 -11.00 29.28
CA LEU A 449 4.05 -10.99 27.94
C LEU A 449 3.96 -9.57 27.38
N SER A 450 3.58 -8.61 28.21
CA SER A 450 3.56 -7.20 27.80
C SER A 450 4.97 -6.66 27.51
N ALA A 451 5.95 -7.06 28.30
CA ALA A 451 7.34 -6.64 28.14
C ALA A 451 7.95 -7.11 26.81
N VAL A 452 7.51 -8.22 26.27
CA VAL A 452 7.93 -8.71 24.93
C VAL A 452 7.43 -7.78 23.82
N PHE A 453 6.21 -7.28 23.95
CA PHE A 453 5.56 -6.49 22.88
C PHE A 453 5.76 -4.98 23.00
N ILE A 454 6.01 -4.45 24.20
CA ILE A 454 6.19 -3.00 24.40
C ILE A 454 7.32 -2.42 23.53
N PRO A 455 8.53 -3.03 23.43
CA PRO A 455 9.58 -2.50 22.58
C PRO A 455 9.20 -2.35 21.12
N MET A 456 8.31 -3.21 20.60
CA MET A 456 7.80 -3.12 19.23
C MET A 456 7.11 -1.79 18.92
N ALA A 457 6.48 -1.17 19.92
CA ALA A 457 5.74 0.07 19.75
C ALA A 457 6.66 1.28 19.50
N PHE A 458 7.94 1.18 19.83
CA PHE A 458 8.90 2.27 19.72
C PHE A 458 9.74 2.24 18.43
N PHE A 459 9.53 1.24 17.58
CA PHE A 459 10.22 1.17 16.30
C PHE A 459 9.64 2.15 15.29
N GLY A 460 10.52 2.73 14.47
CA GLY A 460 10.16 3.70 13.45
C GLY A 460 9.85 3.06 12.08
N GLY A 461 9.42 3.90 11.16
CA GLY A 461 9.13 3.53 9.79
C GLY A 461 7.84 2.73 9.61
N SER A 462 7.65 2.16 8.43
CA SER A 462 6.47 1.35 8.10
C SER A 462 6.37 0.07 8.91
N THR A 463 7.50 -0.57 9.18
CA THR A 463 7.58 -1.74 10.08
C THR A 463 7.12 -1.39 11.49
N GLY A 464 7.55 -0.24 12.01
CA GLY A 464 7.10 0.25 13.31
C GLY A 464 5.61 0.51 13.38
N ALA A 465 5.01 1.01 12.29
CA ALA A 465 3.56 1.17 12.21
C ALA A 465 2.82 -0.16 12.33
N ILE A 466 3.31 -1.20 11.65
CA ILE A 466 2.76 -2.56 11.76
C ILE A 466 2.92 -3.10 13.17
N TYR A 467 4.11 -3.00 13.75
CA TYR A 467 4.38 -3.51 15.09
C TYR A 467 3.54 -2.82 16.17
N ARG A 468 3.29 -1.52 16.05
CA ARG A 468 2.43 -0.80 16.99
C ARG A 468 1.00 -1.34 17.00
N GLN A 469 0.46 -1.75 15.86
CA GLN A 469 -0.87 -2.35 15.80
C GLN A 469 -0.94 -3.63 16.65
N PHE A 470 0.02 -4.53 16.48
CA PHE A 470 0.12 -5.74 17.29
C PHE A 470 0.38 -5.44 18.77
N SER A 471 1.35 -4.58 19.04
CA SER A 471 1.75 -4.25 20.40
C SER A 471 0.59 -3.68 21.22
N ILE A 472 -0.08 -2.66 20.72
CA ILE A 472 -1.20 -2.03 21.42
C ILE A 472 -2.37 -2.99 21.59
N THR A 473 -2.71 -3.76 20.57
CA THR A 473 -3.79 -4.73 20.63
C THR A 473 -3.50 -5.80 21.69
N ILE A 474 -2.33 -6.42 21.63
CA ILE A 474 -1.96 -7.53 22.53
C ILE A 474 -1.74 -7.03 23.96
N VAL A 475 -1.02 -5.95 24.15
CA VAL A 475 -0.76 -5.39 25.49
C VAL A 475 -2.07 -4.93 26.14
N SER A 476 -2.95 -4.29 25.40
CA SER A 476 -4.28 -3.88 25.89
C SER A 476 -5.11 -5.10 26.29
N ALA A 477 -5.13 -6.13 25.45
CA ALA A 477 -5.84 -7.37 25.74
C ALA A 477 -5.26 -8.06 27.00
N MET A 478 -3.94 -8.09 27.14
CA MET A 478 -3.28 -8.68 28.30
C MET A 478 -3.58 -7.94 29.60
N ALA A 479 -3.53 -6.61 29.57
CA ALA A 479 -3.86 -5.78 30.72
C ALA A 479 -5.31 -6.00 31.16
N LEU A 480 -6.25 -6.02 30.22
CA LEU A 480 -7.65 -6.29 30.51
C LEU A 480 -7.88 -7.73 30.96
N SER A 481 -7.15 -8.69 30.40
CA SER A 481 -7.23 -10.10 30.81
C SER A 481 -6.88 -10.28 32.29
N VAL A 482 -5.79 -9.67 32.74
CA VAL A 482 -5.39 -9.73 34.16
C VAL A 482 -6.42 -9.03 35.04
N LEU A 483 -6.92 -7.87 34.64
CA LEU A 483 -7.97 -7.18 35.40
C LEU A 483 -9.23 -8.04 35.52
N VAL A 484 -9.66 -8.68 34.45
CA VAL A 484 -10.82 -9.59 34.46
C VAL A 484 -10.53 -10.83 35.31
N ALA A 485 -9.33 -11.38 35.24
CA ALA A 485 -8.92 -12.51 36.07
C ALA A 485 -8.86 -12.18 37.57
N LEU A 486 -8.63 -10.93 37.95
CA LEU A 486 -8.62 -10.46 39.32
C LEU A 486 -9.99 -9.95 39.82
N ILE A 487 -10.88 -9.57 38.94
CA ILE A 487 -12.16 -8.93 39.23
C ILE A 487 -13.34 -9.88 38.96
N LEU A 488 -13.57 -10.22 37.69
CA LEU A 488 -14.75 -10.97 37.28
C LEU A 488 -14.61 -12.47 37.49
N THR A 489 -13.48 -13.05 37.07
CA THR A 489 -13.28 -14.50 37.14
C THR A 489 -13.38 -15.05 38.56
N PRO A 490 -12.78 -14.43 39.59
CA PRO A 490 -12.99 -14.87 40.98
C PRO A 490 -14.43 -14.76 41.45
N ALA A 491 -15.12 -13.68 41.07
CA ALA A 491 -16.54 -13.50 41.41
C ALA A 491 -17.41 -14.59 40.80
N LEU A 492 -17.13 -14.95 39.52
CA LEU A 492 -17.81 -16.04 38.82
C LEU A 492 -17.51 -17.40 39.45
N CYS A 493 -16.25 -17.67 39.85
CA CYS A 493 -15.87 -18.91 40.55
C CYS A 493 -16.64 -19.04 41.86
N ALA A 494 -16.74 -17.96 42.60
CA ALA A 494 -17.42 -17.95 43.91
C ALA A 494 -18.95 -18.16 43.76
N THR A 495 -19.55 -17.79 42.65
CA THR A 495 -21.00 -17.80 42.42
C THR A 495 -21.49 -18.97 41.56
N LEU A 496 -20.77 -19.35 40.54
CA LEU A 496 -21.17 -20.35 39.56
C LEU A 496 -20.70 -21.77 39.85
N LEU A 497 -19.54 -21.92 40.53
CA LEU A 497 -19.04 -23.24 40.84
C LEU A 497 -19.87 -23.88 41.92
N LYS A 498 -20.12 -25.17 41.80
CA LYS A 498 -20.76 -25.99 42.83
C LYS A 498 -19.71 -26.72 43.65
N PRO A 499 -19.99 -27.03 44.96
CA PRO A 499 -19.13 -27.86 45.76
C PRO A 499 -18.90 -29.20 45.05
N VAL A 500 -17.64 -29.63 44.96
CA VAL A 500 -17.26 -30.89 44.32
C VAL A 500 -17.41 -32.00 45.34
N SER A 501 -18.23 -33.03 45.00
CA SER A 501 -18.21 -34.31 45.72
C SER A 501 -17.07 -35.20 45.17
N ALA A 502 -16.27 -35.78 46.02
CA ALA A 502 -15.13 -36.62 45.65
C ALA A 502 -15.48 -37.82 44.73
N GLU A 503 -16.75 -38.25 44.71
CA GLU A 503 -17.24 -39.32 43.88
C GLU A 503 -17.43 -38.98 42.43
N HIS A 504 -17.44 -37.72 42.05
CA HIS A 504 -17.74 -37.29 40.65
C HIS A 504 -16.53 -37.37 39.72
N HIS A 505 -15.31 -37.40 40.22
CA HIS A 505 -14.11 -37.42 39.38
C HIS A 505 -13.57 -38.84 39.09
N GLU A 506 -13.84 -39.81 39.90
CA GLU A 506 -13.21 -41.12 39.78
C GLU A 506 -13.93 -42.13 38.85
N ASN A 507 -15.17 -41.86 38.48
CA ASN A 507 -15.98 -42.84 37.69
C ASN A 507 -16.80 -42.24 36.56
N LYS A 508 -16.22 -41.39 35.72
CA LYS A 508 -16.85 -41.05 34.44
C LYS A 508 -16.63 -42.15 33.42
N GLY A 509 -17.69 -42.85 33.02
CA GLY A 509 -17.65 -43.82 31.94
C GLY A 509 -17.61 -43.18 30.55
N GLY A 510 -17.20 -43.90 29.51
CA GLY A 510 -17.17 -43.50 28.12
C GLY A 510 -15.92 -42.68 27.74
N PHE A 511 -16.09 -41.72 26.82
CA PHE A 511 -14.99 -40.94 26.29
C PHE A 511 -14.21 -40.17 27.38
N PHE A 512 -14.91 -39.58 28.31
CA PHE A 512 -14.27 -38.84 29.40
C PHE A 512 -13.49 -39.73 30.36
N GLY A 513 -13.98 -40.96 30.63
CA GLY A 513 -13.24 -41.95 31.42
C GLY A 513 -11.93 -42.35 30.74
N TRP A 514 -11.98 -42.64 29.47
CA TRP A 514 -10.80 -42.93 28.66
C TRP A 514 -9.80 -41.76 28.67
N PHE A 515 -10.28 -40.55 28.45
CA PHE A 515 -9.46 -39.35 28.42
C PHE A 515 -8.76 -39.16 29.77
N ASN A 516 -9.48 -39.23 30.87
CA ASN A 516 -8.92 -39.07 32.23
C ASN A 516 -7.87 -40.13 32.54
N THR A 517 -8.10 -41.37 32.18
CA THR A 517 -7.14 -42.48 32.39
C THR A 517 -5.88 -42.25 31.56
N THR A 518 -6.03 -41.91 30.29
CA THR A 518 -4.89 -41.59 29.41
C THR A 518 -4.11 -40.39 29.92
N PHE A 519 -4.78 -39.38 30.39
CA PHE A 519 -4.15 -38.19 30.94
C PHE A 519 -3.33 -38.52 32.23
N ASP A 520 -3.89 -39.30 33.15
CA ASP A 520 -3.18 -39.72 34.36
C ASP A 520 -1.93 -40.56 34.04
N HIS A 521 -1.99 -41.44 33.08
CA HIS A 521 -0.81 -42.17 32.56
C HIS A 521 0.22 -41.21 32.00
N SER A 522 -0.22 -40.19 31.25
CA SER A 522 0.67 -39.18 30.69
C SER A 522 1.36 -38.35 31.78
N VAL A 523 0.64 -37.98 32.84
CA VAL A 523 1.21 -37.26 34.00
C VAL A 523 2.29 -38.09 34.68
N ASN A 524 2.03 -39.37 34.92
CA ASN A 524 2.99 -40.27 35.53
C ASN A 524 4.23 -40.49 34.68
N HIS A 525 4.04 -40.68 33.38
CA HIS A 525 5.15 -40.84 32.43
C HIS A 525 6.00 -39.57 32.34
N TYR A 526 5.35 -38.42 32.27
CA TYR A 526 6.01 -37.13 32.27
C TYR A 526 6.84 -36.86 33.54
N THR A 527 6.26 -37.09 34.72
CA THR A 527 6.94 -36.93 36.00
C THR A 527 8.16 -37.83 36.11
N ASN A 528 8.04 -39.10 35.68
CA ASN A 528 9.17 -40.03 35.65
C ASN A 528 10.26 -39.57 34.64
N SER A 529 9.87 -39.06 33.48
CA SER A 529 10.81 -38.52 32.51
C SER A 529 11.59 -37.31 33.03
N VAL A 530 10.91 -36.39 33.70
CA VAL A 530 11.56 -35.25 34.34
C VAL A 530 12.52 -35.70 35.46
N GLY A 531 12.14 -36.71 36.24
CA GLY A 531 13.01 -37.30 37.25
C GLY A 531 14.30 -37.89 36.65
N LYS A 532 14.21 -38.54 35.48
CA LYS A 532 15.38 -39.02 34.74
C LYS A 532 16.25 -37.91 34.20
N ILE A 533 15.63 -36.84 33.71
CA ILE A 533 16.35 -35.66 33.22
C ILE A 533 17.12 -34.99 34.33
N LEU A 534 16.49 -34.80 35.49
CA LEU A 534 17.15 -34.24 36.67
C LEU A 534 18.33 -35.10 37.17
N GLY A 535 18.26 -36.43 37.01
CA GLY A 535 19.36 -37.34 37.36
C GLY A 535 20.54 -37.32 36.41
N SER A 536 20.38 -36.77 35.17
CA SER A 536 21.41 -36.77 34.14
C SER A 536 21.57 -35.35 33.54
N THR A 537 21.69 -34.36 34.35
CA THR A 537 21.67 -32.93 33.99
C THR A 537 22.71 -32.57 32.94
N GLY A 538 23.94 -33.04 33.04
CA GLY A 538 25.00 -32.71 32.07
C GLY A 538 24.74 -33.22 30.66
N ARG A 539 24.18 -34.41 30.55
CA ARG A 539 23.80 -34.99 29.24
C ARG A 539 22.69 -34.19 28.54
N TYR A 540 21.67 -33.82 29.28
CA TYR A 540 20.55 -33.03 28.75
C TYR A 540 20.90 -31.58 28.46
N LEU A 541 21.85 -30.98 29.20
CA LEU A 541 22.41 -29.67 28.90
C LEU A 541 23.20 -29.70 27.56
N LEU A 542 23.90 -30.80 27.26
CA LEU A 542 24.54 -30.97 25.98
C LEU A 542 23.53 -31.03 24.81
N ILE A 543 22.43 -31.79 25.00
CA ILE A 543 21.34 -31.86 24.03
C ILE A 543 20.72 -30.47 23.84
N TYR A 544 20.52 -29.73 24.92
CA TYR A 544 20.07 -28.33 24.86
C TYR A 544 21.00 -27.44 24.04
N ALA A 545 22.29 -27.52 24.27
CA ALA A 545 23.29 -26.78 23.54
C ALA A 545 23.26 -27.11 22.01
N LEU A 546 23.04 -28.37 21.65
CA LEU A 546 22.90 -28.82 20.28
C LEU A 546 21.60 -28.25 19.63
N ILE A 547 20.52 -28.21 20.38
CA ILE A 547 19.25 -27.61 19.93
C ILE A 547 19.44 -26.11 19.68
N VAL A 548 20.11 -25.40 20.60
CA VAL A 548 20.40 -23.96 20.42
C VAL A 548 21.29 -23.72 19.20
N ALA A 549 22.30 -24.55 18.97
CA ALA A 549 23.14 -24.47 17.79
C ALA A 549 22.31 -24.69 16.49
N GLY A 550 21.43 -25.69 16.51
CA GLY A 550 20.48 -25.92 15.40
C GLY A 550 19.56 -24.74 15.14
N MET A 551 19.08 -24.10 16.19
CA MET A 551 18.27 -22.88 16.12
C MET A 551 19.02 -21.76 15.40
N VAL A 552 20.25 -21.50 15.76
CA VAL A 552 21.10 -20.46 15.12
C VAL A 552 21.29 -20.77 13.63
N VAL A 553 21.57 -22.02 13.29
CA VAL A 553 21.74 -22.44 11.88
C VAL A 553 20.43 -22.24 11.09
N LEU A 554 19.28 -22.61 11.63
CA LEU A 554 18.00 -22.42 10.97
C LEU A 554 17.66 -20.94 10.77
N PHE A 555 17.93 -20.13 11.76
CA PHE A 555 17.71 -18.69 11.67
C PHE A 555 18.54 -18.03 10.56
N LEU A 556 19.80 -18.40 10.47
CA LEU A 556 20.70 -17.88 9.45
C LEU A 556 20.36 -18.35 8.02
N ARG A 557 19.69 -19.49 7.89
CA ARG A 557 19.25 -20.03 6.60
C ARG A 557 17.87 -19.59 6.15
N LEU A 558 17.08 -19.03 7.05
CA LEU A 558 15.73 -18.60 6.71
C LEU A 558 15.79 -17.33 5.83
N PRO A 559 15.21 -17.35 4.62
CA PRO A 559 15.20 -16.18 3.75
C PRO A 559 14.37 -15.07 4.37
N SER A 560 14.84 -13.83 4.28
CA SER A 560 14.11 -12.67 4.76
C SER A 560 13.23 -12.08 3.67
N SER A 561 12.11 -11.47 4.09
CA SER A 561 11.17 -10.77 3.24
C SER A 561 10.54 -9.65 4.06
N PHE A 562 9.89 -8.70 3.40
CA PHE A 562 9.17 -7.66 4.14
C PHE A 562 7.75 -8.13 4.52
N LEU A 563 6.95 -8.47 3.52
CA LEU A 563 5.58 -8.96 3.69
C LEU A 563 5.32 -10.12 2.70
N PRO A 564 4.41 -11.04 3.03
CA PRO A 564 4.02 -12.10 2.11
C PRO A 564 3.21 -11.55 0.93
N GLU A 565 3.33 -12.21 -0.22
CA GLU A 565 2.53 -11.91 -1.40
C GLU A 565 1.10 -12.41 -1.22
N GLU A 566 0.14 -11.69 -1.80
CA GLU A 566 -1.29 -11.99 -1.68
C GLU A 566 -1.96 -12.05 -3.06
N ASP A 567 -2.96 -12.92 -3.19
CA ASP A 567 -3.89 -12.92 -4.32
C ASP A 567 -4.99 -11.88 -4.05
N GLN A 568 -4.81 -10.68 -4.60
CA GLN A 568 -5.74 -9.56 -4.42
C GLN A 568 -6.89 -9.55 -5.42
N GLY A 569 -6.97 -10.57 -6.31
CA GLY A 569 -7.99 -10.64 -7.36
C GLY A 569 -7.74 -9.67 -8.52
N VAL A 570 -6.64 -8.98 -8.53
CA VAL A 570 -6.20 -8.07 -9.58
C VAL A 570 -4.69 -8.15 -9.75
N PHE A 571 -4.22 -7.95 -10.96
CA PHE A 571 -2.78 -7.80 -11.22
C PHE A 571 -2.57 -6.90 -12.42
N LEU A 572 -1.34 -6.52 -12.68
CA LEU A 572 -0.96 -5.59 -13.73
C LEU A 572 -0.09 -6.27 -14.77
N THR A 573 -0.16 -5.76 -15.99
CA THR A 573 0.74 -6.15 -17.07
C THR A 573 1.32 -4.89 -17.68
N MET A 574 2.64 -4.75 -17.62
CA MET A 574 3.35 -3.65 -18.23
C MET A 574 3.79 -4.05 -19.63
N ILE A 575 3.59 -3.16 -20.58
CA ILE A 575 3.97 -3.36 -21.97
C ILE A 575 4.96 -2.26 -22.37
N GLN A 576 6.11 -2.65 -22.88
CA GLN A 576 7.16 -1.75 -23.31
C GLN A 576 7.64 -2.15 -24.71
N LEU A 577 7.38 -1.30 -25.70
CA LEU A 577 7.88 -1.48 -27.04
C LEU A 577 9.28 -0.86 -27.20
N PRO A 578 10.00 -1.20 -28.27
CA PRO A 578 11.28 -0.56 -28.57
C PRO A 578 11.18 0.96 -28.65
N ALA A 579 12.27 1.63 -28.38
CA ALA A 579 12.38 3.07 -28.45
C ALA A 579 11.92 3.61 -29.84
N GLY A 580 11.09 4.63 -29.82
CA GLY A 580 10.54 5.25 -31.01
C GLY A 580 9.33 4.55 -31.63
N ALA A 581 8.80 3.51 -31.01
CA ALA A 581 7.55 2.88 -31.46
C ALA A 581 6.37 3.84 -31.28
N THR A 582 5.47 3.81 -32.26
CA THR A 582 4.25 4.64 -32.24
C THR A 582 3.18 4.03 -31.33
N GLN A 583 2.24 4.86 -30.94
CA GLN A 583 1.07 4.45 -30.16
C GLN A 583 0.23 3.37 -30.89
N GLU A 584 0.16 3.40 -32.19
CA GLU A 584 -0.50 2.38 -32.99
C GLU A 584 0.17 0.99 -32.86
N ARG A 585 1.51 0.94 -32.90
CA ARG A 585 2.25 -0.31 -32.66
C ARG A 585 2.01 -0.85 -31.27
N THR A 586 2.02 0.04 -30.27
CA THR A 586 1.72 -0.31 -28.87
C THR A 586 0.30 -0.86 -28.75
N GLN A 587 -0.67 -0.27 -29.44
CA GLN A 587 -2.05 -0.75 -29.43
C GLN A 587 -2.19 -2.18 -29.97
N LYS A 588 -1.44 -2.53 -31.01
CA LYS A 588 -1.44 -3.90 -31.56
C LYS A 588 -0.97 -4.93 -30.53
N VAL A 589 0.05 -4.60 -29.75
CA VAL A 589 0.54 -5.47 -28.66
C VAL A 589 -0.48 -5.54 -27.53
N LEU A 590 -1.08 -4.41 -27.15
CA LEU A 590 -2.15 -4.39 -26.15
C LEU A 590 -3.36 -5.22 -26.54
N ASP A 591 -3.72 -5.20 -27.83
CA ASP A 591 -4.81 -6.02 -28.36
C ASP A 591 -4.47 -7.52 -28.26
N GLN A 592 -3.24 -7.91 -28.53
CA GLN A 592 -2.77 -9.30 -28.34
C GLN A 592 -2.82 -9.71 -26.87
N VAL A 593 -2.40 -8.83 -25.96
CA VAL A 593 -2.47 -9.07 -24.50
C VAL A 593 -3.91 -9.23 -24.03
N THR A 594 -4.80 -8.35 -24.49
CA THR A 594 -6.23 -8.42 -24.17
C THR A 594 -6.85 -9.72 -24.67
N ASP A 595 -6.56 -10.10 -25.91
CA ASP A 595 -7.04 -11.34 -26.50
C ASP A 595 -6.55 -12.58 -25.74
N TYR A 596 -5.29 -12.59 -25.33
CA TYR A 596 -4.74 -13.67 -24.51
C TYR A 596 -5.53 -13.84 -23.22
N TYR A 597 -5.69 -12.77 -22.44
CA TYR A 597 -6.39 -12.85 -21.17
C TYR A 597 -7.86 -13.22 -21.31
N LEU A 598 -8.56 -12.67 -22.29
CA LEU A 598 -9.98 -12.94 -22.48
C LEU A 598 -10.28 -14.31 -23.09
N LYS A 599 -9.36 -14.86 -23.87
CA LYS A 599 -9.56 -16.16 -24.55
C LYS A 599 -8.89 -17.32 -23.82
N ASN A 600 -7.60 -17.18 -23.48
CA ASN A 600 -6.81 -18.28 -22.90
C ASN A 600 -6.99 -18.39 -21.39
N GLU A 601 -7.25 -17.30 -20.72
CA GLU A 601 -7.53 -17.24 -19.28
C GLU A 601 -8.99 -16.91 -18.96
N LYS A 602 -9.89 -17.24 -19.87
CA LYS A 602 -11.33 -16.98 -19.72
C LYS A 602 -11.93 -17.53 -18.43
N ALA A 603 -11.38 -18.64 -17.91
CA ALA A 603 -11.83 -19.22 -16.66
C ALA A 603 -11.52 -18.34 -15.43
N ASN A 604 -10.48 -17.50 -15.51
CA ASN A 604 -9.93 -16.76 -14.38
C ASN A 604 -10.06 -15.24 -14.51
N VAL A 605 -10.00 -14.71 -15.74
CA VAL A 605 -10.03 -13.27 -16.00
C VAL A 605 -11.47 -12.81 -16.24
N GLU A 606 -11.88 -11.77 -15.55
CA GLU A 606 -13.19 -11.13 -15.71
C GLU A 606 -13.14 -10.01 -16.73
N SER A 607 -12.17 -9.11 -16.60
CA SER A 607 -12.03 -7.97 -17.48
C SER A 607 -10.58 -7.51 -17.61
N VAL A 608 -10.28 -6.80 -18.69
CA VAL A 608 -8.98 -6.19 -18.94
C VAL A 608 -9.19 -4.74 -19.31
N PHE A 609 -8.64 -3.84 -18.51
CA PHE A 609 -8.60 -2.41 -18.80
C PHE A 609 -7.20 -2.05 -19.29
N THR A 610 -7.09 -1.58 -20.52
CA THR A 610 -5.81 -1.22 -21.14
C THR A 610 -5.67 0.28 -21.26
N VAL A 611 -4.47 0.77 -20.98
CA VAL A 611 -4.08 2.16 -21.14
C VAL A 611 -2.86 2.21 -22.04
N ASN A 612 -3.03 2.75 -23.21
CA ASN A 612 -1.95 2.93 -24.20
C ASN A 612 -1.36 4.34 -24.02
N GLY A 613 -0.07 4.47 -23.98
CA GLY A 613 0.63 5.73 -23.76
C GLY A 613 1.07 6.00 -22.34
N PHE A 614 0.75 5.09 -21.41
CA PHE A 614 1.10 5.22 -20.00
C PHE A 614 1.58 3.87 -19.44
N SER A 615 2.61 3.92 -18.63
CA SER A 615 3.03 2.83 -17.74
C SER A 615 3.71 3.41 -16.50
N PHE A 616 4.05 2.58 -15.54
CA PHE A 616 4.86 3.04 -14.40
C PHE A 616 6.28 3.46 -14.80
N SER A 617 6.75 2.99 -15.95
CA SER A 617 8.03 3.42 -16.52
C SER A 617 7.99 4.80 -17.16
N GLY A 618 6.82 5.41 -17.32
CA GLY A 618 6.63 6.76 -17.85
C GLY A 618 5.52 6.89 -18.89
N GLN A 619 5.27 8.11 -19.32
CA GLN A 619 4.34 8.43 -20.38
C GLN A 619 5.09 8.53 -21.71
N ALA A 620 4.78 7.64 -22.64
CA ALA A 620 5.33 7.65 -24.00
C ALA A 620 4.48 6.77 -24.91
N GLN A 621 4.54 6.99 -26.21
CA GLN A 621 3.78 6.22 -27.18
C GLN A 621 4.13 4.74 -27.21
N ASN A 622 5.35 4.37 -26.80
CA ASN A 622 5.84 2.98 -26.75
C ASN A 622 5.59 2.28 -25.40
N ALA A 623 4.84 2.90 -24.52
CA ALA A 623 4.49 2.35 -23.20
C ALA A 623 3.01 2.04 -23.10
N GLY A 624 2.67 0.98 -22.41
CA GLY A 624 1.28 0.58 -22.15
C GLY A 624 1.15 -0.18 -20.85
N MET A 625 -0.07 -0.19 -20.33
CA MET A 625 -0.42 -0.89 -19.08
C MET A 625 -1.75 -1.61 -19.27
N ALA A 626 -1.86 -2.79 -18.72
CA ALA A 626 -3.13 -3.51 -18.61
C ALA A 626 -3.44 -3.80 -17.15
N PHE A 627 -4.61 -3.41 -16.72
CA PHE A 627 -5.18 -3.76 -15.41
C PHE A 627 -6.07 -4.97 -15.62
N VAL A 628 -5.67 -6.09 -15.02
CA VAL A 628 -6.38 -7.36 -15.20
C VAL A 628 -7.16 -7.66 -13.93
N SER A 629 -8.48 -7.72 -14.06
CA SER A 629 -9.38 -8.11 -12.97
C SER A 629 -9.69 -9.60 -13.11
N LEU A 630 -9.48 -10.33 -12.03
CA LEU A 630 -9.78 -11.75 -11.95
C LEU A 630 -11.22 -11.96 -11.45
N LYS A 631 -11.79 -13.10 -11.77
CA LYS A 631 -13.07 -13.51 -11.24
C LYS A 631 -13.01 -13.69 -9.72
N PRO A 632 -14.14 -13.63 -9.02
CA PRO A 632 -14.17 -13.85 -7.56
C PRO A 632 -13.47 -15.14 -7.17
N TRP A 633 -12.85 -15.16 -5.99
CA TRP A 633 -12.09 -16.33 -5.47
C TRP A 633 -12.91 -17.60 -5.42
N GLU A 634 -14.22 -17.51 -5.19
CA GLU A 634 -15.16 -18.65 -5.17
C GLU A 634 -15.25 -19.36 -6.53
N GLU A 635 -15.08 -18.61 -7.61
CA GLU A 635 -15.11 -19.15 -8.97
C GLU A 635 -13.74 -19.64 -9.45
N ARG A 636 -12.68 -19.38 -8.70
CA ARG A 636 -11.29 -19.70 -9.00
C ARG A 636 -10.70 -20.65 -7.95
N SER A 637 -11.28 -21.81 -7.77
CA SER A 637 -10.74 -22.79 -6.84
C SER A 637 -9.52 -23.53 -7.42
N GLY A 638 -8.56 -23.86 -6.54
CA GLY A 638 -7.33 -24.56 -6.89
C GLY A 638 -6.13 -23.65 -7.12
N ASP A 639 -4.95 -24.16 -6.83
CA ASP A 639 -3.70 -23.39 -6.95
C ASP A 639 -3.40 -22.93 -8.39
N GLU A 640 -3.85 -23.71 -9.37
CA GLU A 640 -3.70 -23.39 -10.79
C GLU A 640 -4.54 -22.18 -11.25
N ASN A 641 -5.51 -21.76 -10.45
CA ASN A 641 -6.39 -20.62 -10.72
C ASN A 641 -6.06 -19.40 -9.85
N SER A 642 -4.97 -19.46 -9.09
CA SER A 642 -4.48 -18.33 -8.31
C SER A 642 -3.94 -17.22 -9.22
N ALA A 643 -3.91 -16.00 -8.70
CA ALA A 643 -3.30 -14.88 -9.41
C ALA A 643 -1.85 -15.16 -9.79
N GLU A 644 -1.08 -15.78 -8.91
CA GLU A 644 0.31 -16.16 -9.15
C GLU A 644 0.45 -17.15 -10.31
N ALA A 645 -0.41 -18.18 -10.36
CA ALA A 645 -0.41 -19.15 -11.44
C ALA A 645 -0.79 -18.50 -12.79
N VAL A 646 -1.80 -17.63 -12.79
CA VAL A 646 -2.21 -16.89 -14.00
C VAL A 646 -1.07 -15.98 -14.48
N ILE A 647 -0.41 -15.27 -13.58
CA ILE A 647 0.74 -14.42 -13.89
C ILE A 647 1.88 -15.24 -14.48
N HIS A 648 2.18 -16.41 -13.90
CA HIS A 648 3.24 -17.28 -14.38
C HIS A 648 2.96 -17.79 -15.81
N ARG A 649 1.74 -18.27 -16.07
CA ARG A 649 1.33 -18.68 -17.43
C ARG A 649 1.37 -17.52 -18.42
N ALA A 650 0.93 -16.35 -17.99
CA ALA A 650 0.97 -15.14 -18.81
C ALA A 650 2.41 -14.72 -19.14
N LYS A 651 3.34 -14.80 -18.21
CA LYS A 651 4.78 -14.57 -18.46
C LYS A 651 5.32 -15.51 -19.53
N MET A 652 4.94 -16.78 -19.49
CA MET A 652 5.37 -17.78 -20.47
C MET A 652 4.82 -17.52 -21.86
N GLU A 653 3.54 -17.20 -21.98
CA GLU A 653 2.88 -17.02 -23.28
C GLU A 653 3.11 -15.61 -23.86
N LEU A 654 2.97 -14.58 -23.07
CA LEU A 654 3.15 -13.19 -23.50
C LEU A 654 4.63 -12.85 -23.74
N GLY A 655 5.55 -13.57 -23.12
CA GLY A 655 6.98 -13.47 -23.41
C GLY A 655 7.36 -13.91 -24.84
N LYS A 656 6.48 -14.58 -25.56
CA LYS A 656 6.67 -14.95 -26.99
C LYS A 656 6.41 -13.79 -27.94
N ILE A 657 5.81 -12.69 -27.48
CA ILE A 657 5.58 -11.50 -28.29
C ILE A 657 6.91 -10.87 -28.65
N ARG A 658 7.18 -10.71 -29.94
CA ARG A 658 8.47 -10.22 -30.44
C ARG A 658 8.56 -8.70 -30.56
N ASP A 659 7.43 -8.02 -30.62
CA ASP A 659 7.36 -6.58 -30.85
C ASP A 659 7.68 -5.74 -29.60
N GLY A 660 7.71 -6.35 -28.42
CA GLY A 660 7.98 -5.64 -27.17
C GLY A 660 8.07 -6.56 -25.98
N PHE A 661 8.43 -5.99 -24.84
CA PHE A 661 8.41 -6.68 -23.56
C PHE A 661 7.03 -6.58 -22.93
N VAL A 662 6.50 -7.72 -22.51
CA VAL A 662 5.23 -7.81 -21.80
C VAL A 662 5.50 -8.50 -20.47
N ILE A 663 5.30 -7.78 -19.38
CA ILE A 663 5.65 -8.22 -18.04
C ILE A 663 4.42 -8.19 -17.14
N PRO A 664 3.74 -9.32 -16.96
CA PRO A 664 2.72 -9.46 -15.91
C PRO A 664 3.41 -9.50 -14.54
N PHE A 665 2.84 -8.81 -13.55
CA PHE A 665 3.34 -8.81 -12.19
C PHE A 665 2.21 -8.61 -11.18
N ASN A 666 2.42 -9.12 -9.98
CA ASN A 666 1.48 -8.95 -8.90
C ASN A 666 1.66 -7.59 -8.21
N MET A 667 0.60 -7.13 -7.56
CA MET A 667 0.67 -5.96 -6.70
C MET A 667 1.35 -6.30 -5.37
N PRO A 668 2.15 -5.39 -4.79
CA PRO A 668 2.67 -5.59 -3.45
C PRO A 668 1.53 -5.69 -2.44
N ALA A 669 1.78 -6.36 -1.32
CA ALA A 669 0.77 -6.55 -0.27
C ALA A 669 0.21 -5.22 0.26
N ILE A 670 1.05 -4.19 0.32
CA ILE A 670 0.66 -2.82 0.63
C ILE A 670 1.03 -1.94 -0.57
N VAL A 671 0.05 -1.67 -1.40
CA VAL A 671 0.23 -0.97 -2.68
C VAL A 671 0.76 0.45 -2.49
N GLU A 672 0.50 1.05 -1.34
CA GLU A 672 0.98 2.41 -1.00
C GLU A 672 2.51 2.50 -0.83
N LEU A 673 3.21 1.37 -0.65
CA LEU A 673 4.65 1.32 -0.44
C LEU A 673 5.47 1.14 -1.72
N GLY A 674 4.83 0.84 -2.85
CA GLY A 674 5.55 0.63 -4.11
C GLY A 674 4.62 0.22 -5.25
N THR A 675 5.18 0.10 -6.44
CA THR A 675 4.45 -0.23 -7.66
C THR A 675 4.57 -1.70 -8.08
N ALA A 676 5.59 -2.39 -7.57
CA ALA A 676 5.85 -3.80 -7.86
C ALA A 676 6.50 -4.48 -6.66
N THR A 677 6.46 -5.80 -6.63
CA THR A 677 7.25 -6.60 -5.69
C THR A 677 8.75 -6.54 -6.06
N GLY A 678 9.61 -6.61 -5.05
CA GLY A 678 11.06 -6.59 -5.22
C GLY A 678 11.74 -5.35 -4.65
N PHE A 679 12.93 -5.04 -5.15
CA PHE A 679 13.70 -3.90 -4.67
C PHE A 679 13.65 -2.72 -5.65
N ASP A 680 13.74 -1.51 -5.10
CA ASP A 680 13.83 -0.23 -5.81
C ASP A 680 15.17 0.44 -5.51
N PHE A 681 16.02 0.50 -6.52
CA PHE A 681 17.38 1.02 -6.46
C PHE A 681 17.51 2.28 -7.30
N GLU A 682 18.03 3.35 -6.72
CA GLU A 682 18.33 4.59 -7.43
C GLU A 682 19.83 4.70 -7.72
N LEU A 683 20.18 4.71 -8.98
CA LEU A 683 21.54 4.98 -9.43
C LEU A 683 21.68 6.48 -9.68
N ILE A 684 22.63 7.12 -9.02
CA ILE A 684 22.70 8.58 -8.94
C ILE A 684 24.02 9.09 -9.51
N ASP A 685 23.94 10.11 -10.35
CA ASP A 685 25.09 10.89 -10.81
C ASP A 685 25.43 11.98 -9.78
N GLN A 686 26.37 11.67 -8.89
CA GLN A 686 26.78 12.57 -7.81
C GLN A 686 27.84 13.59 -8.23
N ALA A 687 28.54 13.36 -9.33
CA ALA A 687 29.67 14.16 -9.78
C ALA A 687 29.36 15.04 -11.01
N GLY A 688 28.13 14.99 -11.53
CA GLY A 688 27.78 15.76 -12.72
C GLY A 688 28.41 15.22 -14.00
N LEU A 689 28.59 13.91 -14.11
CA LEU A 689 29.23 13.26 -15.26
C LEU A 689 28.38 13.31 -16.54
N GLY A 690 27.07 13.51 -16.39
CA GLY A 690 26.12 13.62 -17.49
C GLY A 690 25.31 12.34 -17.75
N HIS A 691 24.29 12.49 -18.58
CA HIS A 691 23.33 11.42 -18.90
C HIS A 691 24.00 10.20 -19.55
N ASP A 692 24.93 10.40 -20.48
CA ASP A 692 25.61 9.30 -21.16
C ASP A 692 26.43 8.47 -20.19
N ALA A 693 27.17 9.11 -19.27
CA ALA A 693 27.95 8.41 -18.25
C ALA A 693 27.04 7.64 -17.28
N LEU A 694 25.91 8.21 -16.88
CA LEU A 694 24.92 7.55 -16.03
C LEU A 694 24.29 6.36 -16.75
N THR A 695 23.96 6.48 -18.03
CA THR A 695 23.42 5.40 -18.86
C THR A 695 24.43 4.24 -19.01
N GLN A 696 25.70 4.55 -19.23
CA GLN A 696 26.77 3.54 -19.31
C GLN A 696 26.95 2.83 -17.97
N ALA A 697 26.94 3.56 -16.86
CA ALA A 697 26.98 2.99 -15.52
C ALA A 697 25.78 2.08 -15.24
N ARG A 698 24.59 2.49 -15.62
CA ARG A 698 23.38 1.65 -15.55
C ARG A 698 23.56 0.35 -16.33
N ASN A 699 23.99 0.43 -17.58
CA ASN A 699 24.18 -0.75 -18.42
C ASN A 699 25.26 -1.69 -17.86
N GLN A 700 26.34 -1.14 -17.30
CA GLN A 700 27.36 -1.90 -16.60
C GLN A 700 26.79 -2.61 -15.38
N LEU A 701 26.02 -1.93 -14.57
CA LEU A 701 25.36 -2.50 -13.39
C LEU A 701 24.39 -3.62 -13.76
N LEU A 702 23.56 -3.41 -14.79
CA LEU A 702 22.62 -4.42 -15.29
C LEU A 702 23.36 -5.65 -15.83
N GLY A 703 24.48 -5.44 -16.56
CA GLY A 703 25.34 -6.51 -17.04
C GLY A 703 25.96 -7.33 -15.91
N MET A 704 26.46 -6.67 -14.88
CA MET A 704 26.99 -7.34 -13.69
C MET A 704 25.89 -8.10 -12.92
N ALA A 705 24.69 -7.52 -12.78
CA ALA A 705 23.57 -8.19 -12.12
C ALA A 705 23.12 -9.44 -12.88
N ALA A 706 23.17 -9.43 -14.21
CA ALA A 706 22.84 -10.59 -15.04
C ALA A 706 23.81 -11.76 -14.86
N GLN A 707 25.02 -11.53 -14.35
CA GLN A 707 26.00 -12.57 -14.02
C GLN A 707 25.70 -13.30 -12.70
N HIS A 708 24.68 -12.86 -11.95
CA HIS A 708 24.28 -13.44 -10.67
C HIS A 708 22.83 -13.96 -10.70
N PRO A 709 22.47 -14.87 -11.63
CA PRO A 709 21.07 -15.32 -11.77
C PRO A 709 20.59 -16.15 -10.57
N ALA A 710 21.51 -16.65 -9.74
CA ALA A 710 21.17 -17.37 -8.52
C ALA A 710 20.74 -16.45 -7.37
N SER A 711 21.01 -15.15 -7.48
CA SER A 711 20.73 -14.16 -6.43
C SER A 711 19.79 -13.05 -6.89
N LEU A 712 19.85 -12.68 -8.16
CA LEU A 712 19.09 -11.56 -8.73
C LEU A 712 18.32 -12.01 -9.97
N VAL A 713 17.03 -11.66 -10.02
CA VAL A 713 16.16 -11.92 -11.18
C VAL A 713 15.40 -10.66 -11.56
N SER A 714 15.04 -10.56 -12.83
CA SER A 714 14.22 -9.44 -13.36
C SER A 714 14.81 -8.05 -13.11
N VAL A 715 16.14 -7.93 -13.00
CA VAL A 715 16.78 -6.63 -12.81
C VAL A 715 16.68 -5.83 -14.11
N ARG A 716 16.00 -4.70 -14.04
CA ARG A 716 15.66 -3.86 -15.19
C ARG A 716 15.58 -2.40 -14.80
N PRO A 717 15.83 -1.47 -15.73
CA PRO A 717 15.52 -0.07 -15.49
C PRO A 717 13.99 0.12 -15.41
N ASN A 718 13.55 0.96 -14.49
CA ASN A 718 12.17 1.44 -14.44
C ASN A 718 12.07 2.82 -15.09
N GLY A 719 12.47 2.90 -16.33
CA GLY A 719 12.50 4.10 -17.15
C GLY A 719 12.39 3.73 -18.63
N LEU A 720 12.54 4.73 -19.47
CA LEU A 720 12.48 4.57 -20.91
C LEU A 720 13.87 4.69 -21.50
N GLU A 721 14.15 3.86 -22.51
CA GLU A 721 15.41 3.92 -23.24
C GLU A 721 15.49 5.19 -24.09
N ASP A 722 16.73 5.66 -24.32
CA ASP A 722 16.97 6.79 -25.18
C ASP A 722 16.41 6.55 -26.59
N THR A 723 15.74 7.57 -27.12
CA THR A 723 15.10 7.54 -28.41
C THR A 723 15.78 8.51 -29.37
N ALA A 724 15.57 8.29 -30.67
CA ALA A 724 15.95 9.25 -31.67
C ALA A 724 15.16 10.55 -31.51
N GLN A 725 15.87 11.66 -31.51
CA GLN A 725 15.32 13.00 -31.44
C GLN A 725 15.74 13.78 -32.67
N PHE A 726 14.80 14.57 -33.21
CA PHE A 726 15.05 15.39 -34.38
C PHE A 726 15.43 16.80 -33.92
N LYS A 727 16.72 17.14 -33.94
CA LYS A 727 17.23 18.42 -33.49
C LYS A 727 17.18 19.43 -34.64
N LEU A 728 16.43 20.49 -34.44
CA LEU A 728 16.33 21.59 -35.35
C LEU A 728 17.23 22.76 -34.90
N GLU A 729 18.12 23.18 -35.76
CA GLU A 729 19.01 24.32 -35.51
C GLU A 729 18.63 25.50 -36.40
N VAL A 730 18.36 26.64 -35.78
CA VAL A 730 18.05 27.89 -36.47
C VAL A 730 19.31 28.72 -36.61
N ASP A 731 19.65 29.03 -37.87
CA ASP A 731 20.72 29.98 -38.19
C ASP A 731 20.18 31.40 -37.99
N GLN A 732 20.48 31.99 -36.83
CA GLN A 732 19.96 33.28 -36.42
C GLN A 732 20.44 34.43 -37.31
N GLU A 733 21.66 34.33 -37.84
CA GLU A 733 22.22 35.33 -38.72
C GLU A 733 21.48 35.35 -40.06
N LYS A 734 21.25 34.20 -40.67
CA LYS A 734 20.45 34.05 -41.87
C LYS A 734 19.01 34.54 -41.67
N ALA A 735 18.41 34.15 -40.59
CA ALA A 735 17.03 34.57 -40.25
C ALA A 735 16.92 36.09 -40.17
N GLN A 736 17.85 36.76 -39.48
CA GLN A 736 17.88 38.21 -39.41
C GLN A 736 18.18 38.84 -40.75
N ALA A 737 19.08 38.29 -41.55
CA ALA A 737 19.37 38.76 -42.89
C ALA A 737 18.13 38.69 -43.81
N LEU A 738 17.30 37.67 -43.64
CA LEU A 738 16.03 37.52 -44.34
C LEU A 738 14.88 38.34 -43.76
N GLY A 739 15.14 39.09 -42.67
CA GLY A 739 14.16 39.95 -41.99
C GLY A 739 13.14 39.16 -41.20
N VAL A 740 13.47 37.96 -40.75
CA VAL A 740 12.60 37.11 -39.98
C VAL A 740 12.94 37.18 -38.49
N SER A 741 11.91 37.42 -37.68
CA SER A 741 12.03 37.48 -36.20
C SER A 741 12.24 36.08 -35.63
N LEU A 742 13.20 35.92 -34.72
CA LEU A 742 13.41 34.66 -33.97
C LEU A 742 12.19 34.30 -33.12
N SER A 743 11.50 35.31 -32.56
CA SER A 743 10.26 35.11 -31.83
C SER A 743 9.18 34.47 -32.68
N ASP A 744 8.99 34.91 -33.90
CA ASP A 744 8.00 34.34 -34.84
C ASP A 744 8.39 32.91 -35.29
N ILE A 745 9.69 32.68 -35.48
CA ILE A 745 10.20 31.32 -35.77
C ILE A 745 9.86 30.38 -34.62
N ASN A 746 10.23 30.72 -33.41
CA ASN A 746 10.01 29.89 -32.24
C ASN A 746 8.53 29.65 -31.96
N GLN A 747 7.68 30.67 -32.09
CA GLN A 747 6.25 30.54 -31.90
C GLN A 747 5.60 29.69 -33.01
N THR A 748 6.08 29.81 -34.23
CA THR A 748 5.61 28.99 -35.36
C THR A 748 5.94 27.51 -35.13
N ILE A 749 7.15 27.18 -34.72
CA ILE A 749 7.57 25.80 -34.40
C ILE A 749 6.72 25.23 -33.27
N SER A 750 6.65 25.94 -32.15
CA SER A 750 5.94 25.45 -30.98
C SER A 750 4.44 25.25 -31.27
N THR A 751 3.85 26.13 -32.07
CA THR A 751 2.44 26.03 -32.45
C THR A 751 2.19 24.91 -33.46
N ALA A 752 2.96 24.86 -34.53
CA ALA A 752 2.75 23.90 -35.61
C ALA A 752 3.03 22.45 -35.14
N LEU A 753 4.11 22.23 -34.42
CA LEU A 753 4.55 20.89 -33.98
C LEU A 753 4.06 20.52 -32.60
N GLY A 754 4.24 21.40 -31.63
CA GLY A 754 3.88 21.12 -30.22
C GLY A 754 2.41 21.36 -29.88
N GLY A 755 1.79 22.30 -30.54
CA GLY A 755 0.45 22.80 -30.22
C GLY A 755 0.47 23.87 -29.13
N THR A 756 -0.32 24.91 -29.31
CA THR A 756 -0.39 26.04 -28.40
C THR A 756 -1.78 26.16 -27.79
N TYR A 757 -1.84 26.21 -26.49
CA TYR A 757 -3.02 26.64 -25.74
C TYR A 757 -3.18 28.14 -25.87
N VAL A 758 -4.28 28.59 -26.47
CA VAL A 758 -4.50 30.00 -26.81
C VAL A 758 -5.32 30.71 -25.74
N ASN A 759 -6.51 30.20 -25.49
CA ASN A 759 -7.47 30.71 -24.51
C ASN A 759 -8.57 29.69 -24.27
N ASP A 760 -9.67 30.13 -23.65
CA ASP A 760 -10.77 29.25 -23.28
C ASP A 760 -12.03 29.53 -24.05
N PHE A 761 -12.90 28.54 -24.15
CA PHE A 761 -14.27 28.68 -24.64
C PHE A 761 -15.26 28.03 -23.67
N ILE A 762 -16.54 28.30 -23.86
CA ILE A 762 -17.58 27.74 -23.01
C ILE A 762 -18.36 26.69 -23.81
N ASP A 763 -18.28 25.43 -23.34
CA ASP A 763 -19.04 24.32 -23.87
C ASP A 763 -20.02 23.83 -22.81
N ARG A 764 -21.32 23.95 -23.06
CA ARG A 764 -22.37 23.49 -22.13
C ARG A 764 -22.18 23.95 -20.68
N GLY A 765 -21.79 25.20 -20.50
CA GLY A 765 -21.58 25.81 -19.19
C GLY A 765 -20.24 25.49 -18.51
N ARG A 766 -19.37 24.73 -19.18
CA ARG A 766 -18.02 24.41 -18.69
C ARG A 766 -16.97 25.12 -19.51
N VAL A 767 -15.96 25.61 -18.79
CA VAL A 767 -14.79 26.27 -19.44
C VAL A 767 -13.87 25.18 -19.96
N LYS A 768 -13.57 25.22 -21.26
CA LYS A 768 -12.66 24.28 -21.94
C LYS A 768 -11.64 25.05 -22.74
N LYS A 769 -10.54 24.39 -23.09
CA LYS A 769 -9.38 25.05 -23.73
C LYS A 769 -9.48 25.07 -25.25
N VAL A 770 -8.84 26.06 -25.86
CA VAL A 770 -8.66 26.20 -27.30
C VAL A 770 -7.20 25.90 -27.65
N TYR A 771 -6.98 24.94 -28.51
CA TYR A 771 -5.64 24.56 -29.00
C TYR A 771 -5.50 24.78 -30.49
N VAL A 772 -4.35 25.33 -30.90
CA VAL A 772 -3.95 25.50 -32.30
C VAL A 772 -2.73 24.64 -32.57
N GLN A 773 -2.78 23.80 -33.59
CA GLN A 773 -1.68 22.94 -34.01
C GLN A 773 -1.78 22.68 -35.49
N ALA A 774 -0.67 22.38 -36.18
CA ALA A 774 -0.72 21.92 -37.56
C ALA A 774 -1.45 20.58 -37.66
N ASP A 775 -2.21 20.39 -38.75
CA ASP A 775 -2.85 19.09 -39.00
C ASP A 775 -1.79 18.00 -39.18
N ALA A 776 -2.16 16.76 -38.82
CA ALA A 776 -1.25 15.62 -38.78
C ALA A 776 -0.38 15.46 -40.02
N LYS A 777 -0.98 15.62 -41.20
CA LYS A 777 -0.26 15.49 -42.48
C LYS A 777 0.91 16.47 -42.66
N PHE A 778 1.02 17.50 -41.85
CA PHE A 778 2.09 18.50 -41.91
C PHE A 778 3.14 18.36 -40.80
N ARG A 779 3.13 17.28 -40.04
CA ARG A 779 4.06 17.07 -38.91
C ARG A 779 4.47 15.61 -38.69
N MET A 780 4.32 14.76 -39.72
CA MET A 780 4.66 13.33 -39.59
C MET A 780 6.08 12.98 -40.06
N LEU A 781 6.64 13.77 -40.97
CA LEU A 781 7.93 13.50 -41.58
C LEU A 781 8.91 14.65 -41.31
N PRO A 782 10.24 14.38 -41.28
CA PRO A 782 11.24 15.43 -41.14
C PRO A 782 11.11 16.56 -42.15
N GLU A 783 10.75 16.22 -43.39
CA GLU A 783 10.56 17.20 -44.49
C GLU A 783 9.38 18.16 -44.28
N ASP A 784 8.46 17.81 -43.42
CA ASP A 784 7.31 18.67 -43.09
C ASP A 784 7.73 19.97 -42.40
N VAL A 785 8.84 19.95 -41.66
CA VAL A 785 9.40 21.15 -40.99
C VAL A 785 9.83 22.19 -42.07
N ASP A 786 10.40 21.74 -43.16
CA ASP A 786 10.84 22.60 -44.25
C ASP A 786 9.70 23.32 -44.98
N LYS A 787 8.49 22.79 -44.84
CA LYS A 787 7.26 23.35 -45.44
C LYS A 787 6.59 24.40 -44.54
N LEU A 788 7.10 24.65 -43.37
CA LEU A 788 6.61 25.74 -42.52
C LEU A 788 7.17 27.07 -43.05
N TYR A 789 6.37 28.14 -42.92
CA TYR A 789 6.70 29.46 -43.36
C TYR A 789 6.56 30.49 -42.24
N VAL A 790 7.43 31.49 -42.30
CA VAL A 790 7.35 32.69 -41.43
C VAL A 790 7.30 33.91 -42.34
N ARG A 791 6.68 34.96 -41.87
CA ARG A 791 6.63 36.22 -42.62
C ARG A 791 7.84 37.09 -42.26
N SER A 792 8.52 37.58 -43.31
CA SER A 792 9.58 38.59 -43.11
C SER A 792 9.01 39.99 -42.82
N ALA A 793 9.87 40.88 -42.38
CA ALA A 793 9.52 42.30 -42.17
C ALA A 793 8.94 42.98 -43.44
N ASN A 794 9.28 42.48 -44.62
CA ASN A 794 8.79 42.99 -45.90
C ASN A 794 7.46 42.35 -46.32
N GLY A 795 6.88 41.47 -45.53
CA GLY A 795 5.62 40.78 -45.83
C GLY A 795 5.74 39.55 -46.71
N GLU A 796 6.93 39.14 -47.10
CA GLU A 796 7.17 37.92 -47.87
C GLU A 796 7.24 36.69 -46.96
N MET A 797 6.74 35.56 -47.48
CA MET A 797 6.76 34.27 -46.79
C MET A 797 8.11 33.59 -47.00
N VAL A 798 8.83 33.29 -45.94
CA VAL A 798 10.14 32.61 -45.95
C VAL A 798 10.01 31.22 -45.43
N PRO A 799 10.40 30.19 -46.22
CA PRO A 799 10.34 28.82 -45.73
C PRO A 799 11.41 28.54 -44.70
N PHE A 800 11.13 27.61 -43.78
CA PHE A 800 12.08 27.20 -42.74
C PHE A 800 13.36 26.63 -43.32
N SER A 801 13.31 25.98 -44.47
CA SER A 801 14.50 25.47 -45.19
C SER A 801 15.55 26.53 -45.50
N ALA A 802 15.17 27.80 -45.54
CA ALA A 802 16.08 28.93 -45.82
C ALA A 802 17.03 29.24 -44.68
N PHE A 803 16.66 28.95 -43.42
CA PHE A 803 17.45 29.35 -42.24
C PHE A 803 17.56 28.24 -41.18
N THR A 804 17.09 27.02 -41.45
CA THR A 804 17.16 25.89 -40.51
C THR A 804 17.97 24.73 -41.09
N THR A 805 18.67 24.05 -40.20
CA THR A 805 19.27 22.75 -40.46
C THR A 805 18.79 21.78 -39.40
N ALA A 806 18.71 20.51 -39.76
CA ALA A 806 18.25 19.50 -38.80
C ALA A 806 19.10 18.23 -38.90
N HIS A 807 19.25 17.59 -37.75
CA HIS A 807 19.93 16.30 -37.66
C HIS A 807 19.37 15.45 -36.55
N TRP A 808 19.63 14.15 -36.62
CA TRP A 808 19.18 13.21 -35.61
C TRP A 808 20.19 13.15 -34.47
N VAL A 809 19.68 13.16 -33.24
CA VAL A 809 20.41 12.93 -31.99
C VAL A 809 19.65 11.90 -31.16
N TYR A 810 20.28 11.41 -30.13
CA TYR A 810 19.62 10.53 -29.16
C TYR A 810 19.42 11.29 -27.84
N GLY A 811 18.28 11.05 -27.19
CA GLY A 811 17.98 11.61 -25.89
C GLY A 811 16.90 10.80 -25.18
N SER A 812 16.79 10.99 -23.89
CA SER A 812 15.83 10.26 -23.10
C SER A 812 14.41 10.85 -23.24
N PRO A 813 13.41 10.02 -23.48
CA PRO A 813 12.02 10.45 -23.40
C PRO A 813 11.52 10.63 -21.96
N ARG A 814 12.28 10.16 -20.97
CA ARG A 814 11.99 10.34 -19.55
C ARG A 814 13.28 10.54 -18.79
N LEU A 815 13.37 11.63 -18.05
CA LEU A 815 14.49 11.93 -17.16
C LEU A 815 14.01 11.85 -15.70
N GLU A 816 14.86 11.27 -14.88
CA GLU A 816 14.57 11.06 -13.45
C GLU A 816 15.60 11.82 -12.62
N ARG A 817 15.15 12.28 -11.46
CA ARG A 817 16.01 12.91 -10.47
C ARG A 817 15.63 12.39 -9.08
N TYR A 818 16.64 12.24 -8.25
CA TYR A 818 16.47 11.82 -6.86
C TYR A 818 17.26 12.74 -5.94
N ASN A 819 16.57 13.32 -4.97
CA ASN A 819 17.14 14.33 -4.08
C ASN A 819 17.87 15.47 -4.80
N GLY A 820 17.32 15.91 -5.93
CA GLY A 820 17.87 17.00 -6.73
C GLY A 820 19.05 16.62 -7.64
N LEU A 821 19.40 15.35 -7.76
CA LEU A 821 20.48 14.86 -8.60
C LEU A 821 19.93 13.94 -9.71
N PRO A 822 20.54 13.94 -10.91
CA PRO A 822 20.16 13.01 -11.97
C PRO A 822 20.26 11.57 -11.49
N SER A 823 19.23 10.79 -11.76
CA SER A 823 19.15 9.39 -11.33
C SER A 823 18.53 8.48 -12.39
N MET A 824 18.69 7.18 -12.19
CA MET A 824 17.98 6.14 -12.93
C MET A 824 17.50 5.09 -11.94
N GLU A 825 16.22 4.84 -11.93
CA GLU A 825 15.61 3.80 -11.09
C GLU A 825 15.83 2.42 -11.70
N ILE A 826 16.27 1.48 -10.88
CA ILE A 826 16.45 0.08 -11.26
C ILE A 826 15.61 -0.77 -10.31
N GLN A 827 14.74 -1.58 -10.89
CA GLN A 827 13.92 -2.53 -10.16
C GLN A 827 14.40 -3.95 -10.42
N GLY A 828 14.24 -4.80 -9.43
CA GLY A 828 14.58 -6.21 -9.52
C GLY A 828 14.06 -7.00 -8.35
N GLU A 829 14.24 -8.29 -8.40
CA GLU A 829 13.77 -9.21 -7.36
C GLU A 829 14.91 -10.11 -6.91
N ALA A 830 14.87 -10.56 -5.67
CA ALA A 830 15.71 -11.64 -5.20
C ALA A 830 15.32 -12.95 -5.89
N ALA A 831 16.31 -13.73 -6.29
CA ALA A 831 16.07 -15.06 -6.83
C ALA A 831 15.42 -15.97 -5.78
N PRO A 832 14.63 -16.98 -6.18
CA PRO A 832 14.09 -17.96 -5.24
C PRO A 832 15.19 -18.56 -4.35
N GLY A 833 14.96 -18.54 -3.03
CA GLY A 833 15.97 -19.00 -2.06
C GLY A 833 17.00 -17.96 -1.62
N THR A 834 16.96 -16.77 -2.17
CA THR A 834 17.78 -15.61 -1.76
C THR A 834 16.90 -14.60 -1.02
N SER A 835 17.43 -14.04 0.06
CA SER A 835 16.70 -12.99 0.79
C SER A 835 16.73 -11.66 0.03
N SER A 836 15.70 -10.82 0.23
CA SER A 836 15.70 -9.47 -0.32
C SER A 836 16.87 -8.64 0.23
N GLY A 837 17.22 -8.81 1.49
CA GLY A 837 18.39 -8.16 2.10
C GLY A 837 19.71 -8.56 1.45
N ASP A 838 19.88 -9.84 1.12
CA ASP A 838 21.07 -10.31 0.42
C ASP A 838 21.13 -9.79 -1.03
N ALA A 839 20.01 -9.75 -1.71
CA ALA A 839 19.90 -9.15 -3.04
C ALA A 839 20.26 -7.67 -3.02
N MET A 840 19.77 -6.91 -2.04
CA MET A 840 20.11 -5.51 -1.85
C MET A 840 21.60 -5.32 -1.56
N ALA A 841 22.18 -6.13 -0.68
CA ALA A 841 23.62 -6.10 -0.37
C ALA A 841 24.47 -6.40 -1.60
N LEU A 842 24.06 -7.36 -2.42
CA LEU A 842 24.73 -7.67 -3.69
C LEU A 842 24.66 -6.50 -4.67
N MET A 843 23.52 -5.86 -4.81
CA MET A 843 23.36 -4.66 -5.64
C MET A 843 24.28 -3.52 -5.17
N GLU A 844 24.40 -3.30 -3.87
CA GLU A 844 25.32 -2.31 -3.30
C GLU A 844 26.77 -2.66 -3.63
N ASN A 845 27.16 -3.91 -3.52
CA ASN A 845 28.50 -4.37 -3.88
C ASN A 845 28.80 -4.17 -5.38
N LEU A 846 27.85 -4.52 -6.25
CA LEU A 846 27.99 -4.28 -7.69
C LEU A 846 28.07 -2.79 -8.01
N ALA A 847 27.28 -1.96 -7.34
CA ALA A 847 27.31 -0.51 -7.51
C ALA A 847 28.67 0.11 -7.07
N SER A 848 29.32 -0.46 -6.07
CA SER A 848 30.64 -0.01 -5.62
C SER A 848 31.74 -0.19 -6.69
N GLN A 849 31.54 -1.05 -7.68
CA GLN A 849 32.46 -1.30 -8.79
C GLN A 849 32.25 -0.35 -9.97
N LEU A 850 31.25 0.53 -9.91
CA LEU A 850 30.99 1.51 -10.95
C LEU A 850 32.01 2.65 -10.92
N PRO A 851 32.16 3.44 -12.02
CA PRO A 851 33.07 4.57 -12.04
C PRO A 851 32.85 5.54 -10.87
N ALA A 852 33.92 6.19 -10.44
CA ALA A 852 33.88 7.21 -9.40
C ALA A 852 32.92 8.35 -9.79
N GLY A 853 32.11 8.80 -8.84
CA GLY A 853 31.07 9.82 -9.05
C GLY A 853 29.68 9.29 -9.30
N ILE A 854 29.54 7.98 -9.51
CA ILE A 854 28.23 7.30 -9.55
C ILE A 854 27.97 6.69 -8.18
N GLY A 855 26.89 7.14 -7.56
CA GLY A 855 26.42 6.65 -6.27
C GLY A 855 25.10 5.92 -6.40
N TYR A 856 24.57 5.52 -5.27
CA TYR A 856 23.27 4.85 -5.20
C TYR A 856 22.49 5.28 -3.96
N ASP A 857 21.19 5.05 -3.99
CA ASP A 857 20.33 5.13 -2.83
C ASP A 857 19.19 4.11 -2.98
N TRP A 858 18.48 3.87 -1.90
CA TRP A 858 17.28 3.04 -1.87
C TRP A 858 16.04 3.90 -1.71
N THR A 859 14.96 3.51 -2.39
CA THR A 859 13.70 4.24 -2.34
C THR A 859 12.52 3.31 -2.08
N GLY A 860 11.37 3.88 -1.76
CA GLY A 860 10.14 3.12 -1.58
C GLY A 860 10.22 2.05 -0.50
N MET A 861 9.76 0.86 -0.85
CA MET A 861 9.75 -0.28 0.05
C MET A 861 11.16 -0.73 0.47
N SER A 862 12.14 -0.63 -0.42
CA SER A 862 13.54 -0.98 -0.10
C SER A 862 14.15 -0.05 0.94
N TYR A 863 13.80 1.23 0.90
CA TYR A 863 14.20 2.18 1.94
C TYR A 863 13.65 1.77 3.31
N GLN A 864 12.38 1.37 3.36
CA GLN A 864 11.74 0.89 4.59
C GLN A 864 12.34 -0.44 5.07
N GLU A 865 12.61 -1.36 4.16
CA GLU A 865 13.27 -2.63 4.48
C GLU A 865 14.66 -2.43 5.06
N ARG A 866 15.44 -1.53 4.49
CA ARG A 866 16.77 -1.19 5.01
C ARG A 866 16.71 -0.57 6.40
N LEU A 867 15.75 0.33 6.63
CA LEU A 867 15.49 0.89 7.95
C LEU A 867 15.13 -0.18 8.97
N SER A 868 14.26 -1.12 8.60
CA SER A 868 13.80 -2.19 9.48
C SER A 868 14.84 -3.29 9.70
N GLY A 869 15.63 -3.64 8.70
CA GLY A 869 16.64 -4.70 8.76
C GLY A 869 17.71 -4.47 9.83
N ASN A 870 18.05 -3.23 10.12
CA ASN A 870 18.96 -2.85 11.19
C ASN A 870 18.31 -2.86 12.58
N GLN A 871 16.98 -2.91 12.66
CA GLN A 871 16.21 -2.82 13.89
C GLN A 871 15.82 -4.20 14.47
N ALA A 872 15.63 -5.21 13.62
CA ALA A 872 15.14 -6.52 14.04
C ALA A 872 16.03 -7.22 15.09
N PRO A 873 17.38 -7.30 14.93
CA PRO A 873 18.23 -7.87 15.98
C PRO A 873 18.18 -7.08 17.28
N ALA A 874 18.13 -5.76 17.20
CA ALA A 874 18.01 -4.90 18.37
C ALA A 874 16.68 -5.11 19.10
N LEU A 875 15.58 -5.29 18.36
CA LEU A 875 14.26 -5.59 18.92
C LEU A 875 14.28 -6.86 19.77
N VAL A 876 14.80 -7.95 19.21
CA VAL A 876 14.88 -9.23 19.92
C VAL A 876 15.76 -9.09 21.16
N ALA A 877 16.91 -8.45 21.07
CA ALA A 877 17.82 -8.23 22.19
C ALA A 877 17.19 -7.40 23.30
N ILE A 878 16.53 -6.30 22.95
CA ILE A 878 15.84 -5.44 23.93
C ILE A 878 14.70 -6.21 24.60
N SER A 879 13.90 -6.97 23.83
CA SER A 879 12.83 -7.80 24.38
C SER A 879 13.35 -8.82 25.38
N PHE A 880 14.45 -9.50 25.08
CA PHE A 880 15.12 -10.41 26.03
C PHE A 880 15.55 -9.70 27.31
N VAL A 881 16.20 -8.54 27.20
CA VAL A 881 16.66 -7.78 28.37
C VAL A 881 15.49 -7.32 29.22
N VAL A 882 14.44 -6.78 28.61
CA VAL A 882 13.25 -6.29 29.33
C VAL A 882 12.53 -7.43 30.02
N VAL A 883 12.36 -8.59 29.38
CA VAL A 883 11.77 -9.79 29.99
C VAL A 883 12.61 -10.25 31.17
N PHE A 884 13.93 -10.30 31.01
CA PHE A 884 14.84 -10.66 32.12
C PHE A 884 14.70 -9.71 33.32
N LEU A 885 14.66 -8.41 33.07
CA LEU A 885 14.50 -7.39 34.11
C LEU A 885 13.13 -7.49 34.80
N CYS A 886 12.07 -7.74 34.07
CA CYS A 886 10.74 -7.96 34.64
C CYS A 886 10.73 -9.20 35.57
N LEU A 887 11.35 -10.29 35.13
CA LEU A 887 11.46 -11.50 35.93
C LEU A 887 12.34 -11.29 37.18
N ALA A 888 13.45 -10.57 37.03
CA ALA A 888 14.31 -10.23 38.16
C ALA A 888 13.57 -9.41 39.23
N ALA A 889 12.75 -8.45 38.77
CA ALA A 889 11.90 -7.66 39.64
C ALA A 889 10.80 -8.50 40.33
N LEU A 890 10.18 -9.42 39.55
CA LEU A 890 9.13 -10.31 40.06
C LEU A 890 9.68 -11.25 41.18
N TYR A 891 10.85 -11.85 40.95
CA TYR A 891 11.42 -12.85 41.81
C TYR A 891 12.40 -12.31 42.88
N GLU A 892 12.70 -11.01 42.83
CA GLU A 892 13.74 -10.40 43.69
C GLU A 892 15.07 -11.18 43.61
N SER A 893 15.44 -11.66 42.44
CA SER A 893 16.59 -12.52 42.21
C SER A 893 17.20 -12.31 40.86
N TRP A 894 18.50 -12.42 40.74
CA TRP A 894 19.19 -12.37 39.43
C TRP A 894 19.41 -13.77 38.83
N SER A 895 19.32 -14.83 39.63
CA SER A 895 19.56 -16.21 39.22
C SER A 895 18.29 -16.93 38.73
N ILE A 896 17.17 -16.73 39.39
CA ILE A 896 15.89 -17.37 39.02
C ILE A 896 15.44 -17.04 37.62
N PRO A 897 15.51 -15.78 37.18
CA PRO A 897 15.14 -15.44 35.79
C PRO A 897 15.93 -16.17 34.70
N VAL A 898 17.17 -16.58 34.97
CA VAL A 898 17.99 -17.39 34.09
C VAL A 898 17.31 -18.72 33.77
N SER A 899 16.71 -19.35 34.76
CA SER A 899 15.98 -20.61 34.59
C SER A 899 14.79 -20.47 33.63
N VAL A 900 14.09 -19.36 33.71
CA VAL A 900 12.95 -19.05 32.80
C VAL A 900 13.45 -18.73 31.39
N MET A 901 14.50 -17.94 31.30
CA MET A 901 15.02 -17.51 29.97
C MET A 901 15.66 -18.64 29.17
N LEU A 902 16.19 -19.67 29.83
CA LEU A 902 16.76 -20.84 29.15
C LEU A 902 15.72 -21.68 28.40
N VAL A 903 14.45 -21.53 28.69
CA VAL A 903 13.36 -22.21 27.98
C VAL A 903 13.04 -21.55 26.65
N VAL A 904 13.29 -20.29 26.51
CA VAL A 904 12.92 -19.51 25.32
C VAL A 904 13.48 -20.06 24.00
N PRO A 905 14.76 -20.46 23.90
CA PRO A 905 15.29 -21.06 22.66
C PRO A 905 14.55 -22.31 22.21
N LEU A 906 13.97 -23.06 23.12
CA LEU A 906 13.21 -24.27 22.78
C LEU A 906 11.92 -23.95 22.02
N GLY A 907 11.29 -22.82 22.32
CA GLY A 907 10.15 -22.33 21.55
C GLY A 907 10.57 -21.75 20.18
N ILE A 908 11.66 -21.03 20.16
CA ILE A 908 12.19 -20.42 18.92
C ILE A 908 12.54 -21.49 17.88
N VAL A 909 13.11 -22.61 18.29
CA VAL A 909 13.39 -23.76 17.41
C VAL A 909 12.13 -24.22 16.68
N GLY A 910 11.01 -24.32 17.39
CA GLY A 910 9.74 -24.73 16.79
C GLY A 910 9.22 -23.74 15.76
N VAL A 911 9.35 -22.45 16.01
CA VAL A 911 9.00 -21.39 15.05
C VAL A 911 9.82 -21.54 13.78
N LEU A 912 11.13 -21.69 13.91
CA LEU A 912 12.04 -21.82 12.77
C LEU A 912 11.84 -23.11 11.98
N LEU A 913 11.61 -24.23 12.67
CA LEU A 913 11.30 -25.50 12.01
C LEU A 913 9.99 -25.43 11.23
N ALA A 914 8.93 -24.89 11.81
CA ALA A 914 7.66 -24.70 11.12
C ALA A 914 7.79 -23.79 9.90
N ALA A 915 8.50 -22.68 10.04
CA ALA A 915 8.79 -21.76 8.93
C ALA A 915 9.56 -22.47 7.79
N THR A 916 10.56 -23.26 8.12
CA THR A 916 11.35 -24.01 7.14
C THR A 916 10.53 -25.10 6.44
N LEU A 917 9.73 -25.87 7.18
CA LEU A 917 8.92 -26.96 6.62
C LEU A 917 7.78 -26.48 5.73
N PHE A 918 7.20 -25.31 6.03
CA PHE A 918 6.06 -24.74 5.30
C PHE A 918 6.45 -23.60 4.35
N ASN A 919 7.75 -23.45 4.06
CA ASN A 919 8.28 -22.43 3.14
C ASN A 919 7.89 -21.00 3.51
N GLN A 920 7.80 -20.71 4.79
CA GLN A 920 7.61 -19.36 5.28
C GLN A 920 8.93 -18.59 5.29
N LYS A 921 8.84 -17.27 5.13
CA LYS A 921 10.00 -16.37 5.14
C LYS A 921 10.06 -15.61 6.46
N ASN A 922 11.23 -15.11 6.81
CA ASN A 922 11.39 -14.18 7.92
C ASN A 922 10.89 -12.79 7.50
N ASP A 923 9.61 -12.56 7.69
CA ASP A 923 8.94 -11.30 7.43
C ASP A 923 8.49 -10.61 8.74
N VAL A 924 7.81 -9.49 8.61
CA VAL A 924 7.29 -8.75 9.77
C VAL A 924 6.31 -9.60 10.60
N TYR A 925 5.47 -10.38 9.96
CA TYR A 925 4.52 -11.27 10.64
C TYR A 925 5.22 -12.43 11.34
N PHE A 926 6.25 -12.98 10.74
CA PHE A 926 7.11 -13.99 11.37
C PHE A 926 7.72 -13.47 12.68
N MET A 927 8.21 -12.23 12.67
CA MET A 927 8.77 -11.60 13.87
C MET A 927 7.74 -11.44 14.99
N VAL A 928 6.51 -11.09 14.66
CA VAL A 928 5.41 -11.05 15.64
C VAL A 928 5.16 -12.44 16.22
N GLY A 929 5.12 -13.45 15.38
CA GLY A 929 4.97 -14.85 15.80
C GLY A 929 6.12 -15.32 16.70
N LEU A 930 7.35 -14.95 16.35
CA LEU A 930 8.54 -15.25 17.14
C LEU A 930 8.49 -14.62 18.54
N LEU A 931 8.15 -13.35 18.62
CA LEU A 931 8.03 -12.63 19.91
C LEU A 931 6.89 -13.18 20.76
N THR A 932 5.76 -13.51 20.13
CA THR A 932 4.66 -14.17 20.82
C THR A 932 5.11 -15.50 21.44
N THR A 933 5.87 -16.30 20.71
CA THR A 933 6.42 -17.56 21.20
C THR A 933 7.43 -17.37 22.33
N ILE A 934 8.26 -16.33 22.28
CA ILE A 934 9.17 -15.98 23.36
C ILE A 934 8.39 -15.77 24.67
N GLY A 935 7.35 -14.97 24.62
CA GLY A 935 6.50 -14.70 25.77
C GLY A 935 5.80 -15.95 26.31
N LEU A 936 5.26 -16.76 25.41
CA LEU A 936 4.53 -17.99 25.78
C LEU A 936 5.44 -19.09 26.34
N SER A 937 6.65 -19.20 25.82
CA SER A 937 7.64 -20.15 26.36
C SER A 937 8.04 -19.77 27.78
N ALA A 938 8.27 -18.49 28.03
CA ALA A 938 8.56 -17.96 29.35
C ALA A 938 7.40 -18.23 30.33
N LYS A 939 6.17 -18.11 29.91
CA LYS A 939 4.98 -18.37 30.71
C LYS A 939 4.97 -19.79 31.30
N ASN A 940 5.19 -20.81 30.50
CA ASN A 940 5.20 -22.20 30.96
C ASN A 940 6.26 -22.40 32.04
N ALA A 941 7.44 -21.84 31.83
CA ALA A 941 8.53 -21.89 32.83
C ALA A 941 8.20 -21.15 34.12
N ILE A 942 7.56 -19.95 34.01
CA ILE A 942 7.15 -19.16 35.17
C ILE A 942 6.19 -19.96 36.04
N LEU A 943 5.21 -20.63 35.48
CA LEU A 943 4.26 -21.43 36.26
C LEU A 943 4.93 -22.55 37.06
N ILE A 944 5.88 -23.25 36.47
CA ILE A 944 6.62 -24.31 37.12
C ILE A 944 7.56 -23.73 38.20
N VAL A 945 8.32 -22.72 37.85
CA VAL A 945 9.33 -22.10 38.76
C VAL A 945 8.67 -21.45 39.97
N GLU A 946 7.56 -20.75 39.80
CA GLU A 946 6.83 -20.10 40.87
C GLU A 946 6.32 -21.13 41.89
N PHE A 947 5.71 -22.22 41.44
CA PHE A 947 5.23 -23.27 42.33
C PHE A 947 6.38 -24.03 43.01
N ALA A 948 7.46 -24.29 42.28
CA ALA A 948 8.64 -24.90 42.88
C ALA A 948 9.26 -24.03 43.97
N LYS A 949 9.34 -22.70 43.71
CA LYS A 949 9.82 -21.73 44.67
C LYS A 949 8.94 -21.69 45.95
N ASP A 950 7.61 -21.63 45.76
CA ASP A 950 6.66 -21.63 46.87
C ASP A 950 6.76 -22.90 47.73
N LEU A 951 6.91 -24.06 47.11
CA LEU A 951 7.09 -25.32 47.82
C LEU A 951 8.39 -25.35 48.62
N MET A 952 9.47 -24.79 48.07
CA MET A 952 10.75 -24.69 48.82
C MET A 952 10.67 -23.74 50.00
N GLU A 953 10.05 -22.55 49.82
CA GLU A 953 10.01 -21.49 50.83
C GLU A 953 8.96 -21.74 51.93
N LYS A 954 7.78 -22.20 51.54
CA LYS A 954 6.64 -22.37 52.46
C LYS A 954 6.57 -23.76 53.07
N GLU A 955 6.98 -24.80 52.37
CA GLU A 955 6.91 -26.19 52.85
C GLU A 955 8.29 -26.82 53.15
N GLY A 956 9.39 -26.10 52.91
CA GLY A 956 10.74 -26.54 53.21
C GLY A 956 11.24 -27.76 52.43
N LYS A 957 10.65 -28.05 51.24
CA LYS A 957 11.05 -29.18 50.41
C LYS A 957 12.38 -28.95 49.67
N GLY A 958 13.07 -30.04 49.38
CA GLY A 958 14.30 -30.00 48.60
C GLY A 958 14.04 -29.54 47.16
N VAL A 959 15.07 -29.03 46.48
CA VAL A 959 14.97 -28.50 45.10
C VAL A 959 14.38 -29.54 44.13
N VAL A 960 14.89 -30.77 44.14
CA VAL A 960 14.44 -31.83 43.24
C VAL A 960 13.01 -32.24 43.55
N GLU A 961 12.67 -32.42 44.81
CA GLU A 961 11.32 -32.81 45.25
C GLU A 961 10.30 -31.71 44.95
N ALA A 962 10.63 -30.46 45.23
CA ALA A 962 9.78 -29.29 44.92
C ALA A 962 9.55 -29.16 43.41
N THR A 963 10.56 -29.34 42.61
CA THR A 963 10.46 -29.30 41.13
C THR A 963 9.57 -30.41 40.57
N LEU A 964 9.72 -31.63 41.04
CA LEU A 964 8.88 -32.77 40.64
C LEU A 964 7.42 -32.58 41.03
N MET A 965 7.14 -32.05 42.22
CA MET A 965 5.77 -31.72 42.61
C MET A 965 5.18 -30.58 41.79
N ALA A 966 5.94 -29.54 41.57
CA ALA A 966 5.49 -28.40 40.75
C ALA A 966 5.16 -28.82 39.33
N VAL A 967 6.01 -29.62 38.71
CA VAL A 967 5.80 -30.20 37.37
C VAL A 967 4.51 -31.02 37.33
N ARG A 968 4.30 -31.88 38.30
CA ARG A 968 3.09 -32.71 38.36
C ARG A 968 1.81 -31.87 38.53
N MET A 969 1.85 -30.86 39.39
CA MET A 969 0.70 -30.00 39.68
C MET A 969 0.32 -29.09 38.49
N ARG A 970 1.32 -28.65 37.73
CA ARG A 970 1.11 -27.67 36.67
C ARG A 970 0.98 -28.21 35.25
N LEU A 971 1.17 -29.52 35.04
CA LEU A 971 1.08 -30.13 33.74
C LEU A 971 -0.30 -29.93 33.10
N ARG A 972 -1.37 -30.14 33.87
CA ARG A 972 -2.74 -30.00 33.38
C ARG A 972 -3.05 -28.57 32.92
N PRO A 973 -2.83 -27.53 33.73
CA PRO A 973 -3.00 -26.15 33.27
C PRO A 973 -2.13 -25.81 32.07
N ILE A 974 -0.89 -26.23 32.02
CA ILE A 974 0.03 -25.99 30.91
C ILE A 974 -0.49 -26.63 29.62
N LEU A 975 -0.91 -27.91 29.67
CA LEU A 975 -1.48 -28.57 28.48
C LEU A 975 -2.79 -27.93 28.04
N MET A 976 -3.67 -27.59 28.95
CA MET A 976 -4.92 -26.90 28.65
C MET A 976 -4.67 -25.59 27.88
N THR A 977 -3.82 -24.75 28.43
CA THR A 977 -3.52 -23.44 27.84
C THR A 977 -2.74 -23.55 26.53
N SER A 978 -1.79 -24.47 26.45
CA SER A 978 -1.04 -24.73 25.22
C SER A 978 -1.93 -25.26 24.10
N LEU A 979 -2.80 -26.22 24.38
CA LEU A 979 -3.76 -26.76 23.40
C LEU A 979 -4.81 -25.72 23.00
N ALA A 980 -5.32 -24.94 23.95
CA ALA A 980 -6.24 -23.86 23.68
C ALA A 980 -5.61 -22.82 22.75
N PHE A 981 -4.36 -22.46 23.00
CA PHE A 981 -3.62 -21.51 22.16
C PHE A 981 -3.33 -22.10 20.76
N ILE A 982 -2.84 -23.33 20.67
CA ILE A 982 -2.56 -24.00 19.40
C ILE A 982 -3.82 -24.10 18.54
N LEU A 983 -4.94 -24.53 19.12
CA LEU A 983 -6.21 -24.62 18.41
C LEU A 983 -6.83 -23.25 18.13
N GLY A 984 -6.61 -22.26 18.98
CA GLY A 984 -7.02 -20.88 18.73
C GLY A 984 -6.30 -20.23 17.54
N VAL A 985 -5.07 -20.65 17.28
CA VAL A 985 -4.25 -20.15 16.16
C VAL A 985 -4.37 -21.04 14.91
N LEU A 986 -4.83 -22.27 15.06
CA LEU A 986 -4.96 -23.23 13.96
C LEU A 986 -5.74 -22.68 12.77
N PRO A 987 -6.87 -21.98 12.92
CA PRO A 987 -7.57 -21.37 11.79
C PRO A 987 -6.70 -20.41 10.98
N LEU A 988 -5.81 -19.64 11.62
CA LEU A 988 -4.84 -18.79 10.91
C LEU A 988 -3.83 -19.62 10.12
N ALA A 989 -3.31 -20.69 10.72
CA ALA A 989 -2.27 -21.53 10.13
C ALA A 989 -2.74 -22.28 8.88
N ILE A 990 -4.01 -22.69 8.84
CA ILE A 990 -4.60 -23.47 7.74
C ILE A 990 -5.48 -22.66 6.80
N SER A 991 -5.52 -21.34 6.97
CA SER A 991 -6.32 -20.44 6.13
C SER A 991 -5.93 -20.55 4.66
N ASN A 992 -6.93 -20.52 3.79
CA ASN A 992 -6.80 -20.53 2.33
C ASN A 992 -7.66 -19.40 1.75
N GLY A 993 -7.26 -18.88 0.60
CA GLY A 993 -7.99 -17.83 -0.10
C GLY A 993 -7.44 -16.44 0.12
N ALA A 994 -8.28 -15.44 -0.02
CA ALA A 994 -7.87 -14.03 0.10
C ALA A 994 -7.33 -13.71 1.50
N GLY A 995 -6.16 -13.08 1.58
CA GLY A 995 -5.50 -12.72 2.84
C GLY A 995 -4.86 -13.88 3.60
N SER A 996 -4.81 -15.08 2.99
CA SER A 996 -4.25 -16.26 3.64
C SER A 996 -2.74 -16.18 3.85
N GLY A 997 -2.02 -15.48 3.01
CA GLY A 997 -0.57 -15.31 3.14
C GLY A 997 -0.18 -14.69 4.47
N ALA A 998 -0.80 -13.58 4.83
CA ALA A 998 -0.59 -12.92 6.11
C ALA A 998 -1.03 -13.79 7.31
N GLN A 999 -2.19 -14.45 7.21
CA GLN A 999 -2.70 -15.35 8.24
C GLN A 999 -1.75 -16.53 8.48
N ASN A 1000 -1.29 -17.17 7.42
CA ASN A 1000 -0.36 -18.29 7.52
C ASN A 1000 1.00 -17.87 8.07
N ALA A 1001 1.50 -16.71 7.69
CA ALA A 1001 2.77 -16.18 8.19
C ALA A 1001 2.77 -16.00 9.72
N VAL A 1002 1.68 -15.53 10.28
CA VAL A 1002 1.51 -15.42 11.73
C VAL A 1002 1.25 -16.80 12.36
N GLY A 1003 0.28 -17.54 11.84
CA GLY A 1003 -0.27 -18.74 12.46
C GLY A 1003 0.69 -19.91 12.48
N ILE A 1004 1.40 -20.20 11.40
CA ILE A 1004 2.30 -21.36 11.27
C ILE A 1004 3.47 -21.22 12.26
N GLY A 1005 4.11 -20.07 12.30
CA GLY A 1005 5.23 -19.81 13.21
C GLY A 1005 4.84 -19.98 14.66
N VAL A 1006 3.76 -19.33 15.07
CA VAL A 1006 3.27 -19.38 16.46
C VAL A 1006 2.86 -20.80 16.85
N MET A 1007 2.15 -21.51 15.96
CA MET A 1007 1.73 -22.89 16.24
C MET A 1007 2.93 -23.82 16.42
N GLY A 1008 3.91 -23.75 15.51
CA GLY A 1008 5.15 -24.53 15.63
C GLY A 1008 5.93 -24.21 16.89
N GLY A 1009 6.03 -22.94 17.25
CA GLY A 1009 6.68 -22.49 18.47
C GLY A 1009 6.00 -22.99 19.74
N MET A 1010 4.67 -22.98 19.77
CA MET A 1010 3.92 -23.48 20.91
C MET A 1010 4.02 -24.99 21.07
N VAL A 1011 3.97 -25.75 19.98
CA VAL A 1011 4.17 -27.20 20.02
C VAL A 1011 5.55 -27.52 20.60
N SER A 1012 6.59 -26.89 20.10
CA SER A 1012 7.95 -27.10 20.54
C SER A 1012 8.17 -26.66 22.01
N ALA A 1013 7.65 -25.52 22.39
CA ALA A 1013 7.72 -25.01 23.77
C ALA A 1013 6.99 -25.93 24.76
N THR A 1014 5.85 -26.49 24.36
CA THR A 1014 5.09 -27.41 25.22
C THR A 1014 5.79 -28.76 25.37
N LEU A 1015 6.34 -29.30 24.28
CA LEU A 1015 7.00 -30.61 24.29
C LEU A 1015 8.39 -30.57 24.93
N LEU A 1016 9.15 -29.51 24.71
CA LEU A 1016 10.56 -29.44 25.12
C LEU A 1016 10.77 -28.70 26.44
N ALA A 1017 9.93 -27.76 26.76
CA ALA A 1017 10.01 -27.03 28.04
C ALA A 1017 9.45 -27.83 29.21
#